data_516f90190124db41a65f958d73f654fc
#
_entry.id   516f90190124db41a65f958d73f654fc
#
_cell.length_a   1.000
_cell.length_b   1.000
_cell.length_c   1.000
_cell.angle_alpha   90.00
_cell.angle_beta   90.00
_cell.angle_gamma   90.00
#
_symmetry.space_group_name_H-M   'P 1'
#
loop_
_entity.id
_entity.type
_entity.pdbx_description
1 polymer ?
#
loop_
_entity_poly.entity_id
_entity_poly.type
_entity_poly.pdbx_seq_one_letter_code
_entity_poly.pdbx_strand_id
1 'polypeptide(L)'
;INGDRLSVRSLAGRSVSAITAAPDHEPLWTLHLGPATYAIPVDAVPYLGRGLDVSLFDVPLLKRLESGGRLPVRLSYDGATPAVPGITITGASDGAATGYLTATSARVFGRALARQFAAGHAAGSYGAAGIFAGVNIGLAGAAVPAPVRPQFPMHTVTVTASNISAKPDNGDEVLLLNADDWETFGDPNEAFNVFYHGSAKFSVPAGHYWALADFITQLKNTFSQRMVVLPQFTVEGDSTTVRVAARAASSEVTFNTPRPATTATVNWTILRYGLHGSPASSGTIAVFGPLWISPTTAKPSAGTIQSYTAAQLFSAAKKGTPYLYNLDFTGPPGVVPAQHFVLTPSSLATVHERFYLNTPSQASPITLGGSLIQLTTGIQIGFGTFLNDPGLQTQYFSGGPSYVWETELFTENAGQSDSFHSLADGQDLTETWGQYPLRPQPYEQLLTGSLARELPQVPSAFRVGNELWFAPRPFSDSDQQFGHVGQAGYNGGYSIRQDGREISSGGYGGYVHATVSPGPSMIRFSLSAIQQQNPLTVLSPSTYTVWTLATSAQPQAVVPLSWECATLRLTPTRRCAVQPMLTLNYQVSGLGLNGVAPAGQQQISVSVGHIQLARAAAIVSAVALVSWDNGQFWYPASVTATGEGSYRVTFNPPAGVNVTLRFVASDAAGGSISETITDAYAVGPSA
;
A
#
# COMPACT_ATOMS: atom_id res chain seq x y z
N ILE A 1 9.27 11.67 0.36
CA ILE A 1 10.12 12.89 0.32
C ILE A 1 11.06 12.86 -0.88
N ASN A 2 11.57 11.69 -1.26
CA ASN A 2 12.50 11.52 -2.38
C ASN A 2 11.83 11.00 -3.66
N GLY A 3 10.53 10.69 -3.65
CA GLY A 3 9.77 10.17 -4.78
C GLY A 3 9.34 8.71 -4.62
N ASP A 4 9.72 8.06 -3.53
CA ASP A 4 9.23 6.75 -3.16
C ASP A 4 7.72 6.77 -2.91
N ARG A 5 7.06 5.67 -3.21
CA ARG A 5 5.63 5.53 -3.01
C ARG A 5 5.34 4.85 -1.68
N LEU A 6 4.45 5.49 -0.93
CA LEU A 6 3.93 4.95 0.33
C LEU A 6 2.44 4.70 0.16
N SER A 7 2.00 3.46 0.38
CA SER A 7 0.59 3.09 0.46
C SER A 7 0.26 2.75 1.91
N VAL A 8 -0.73 3.43 2.49
CA VAL A 8 -1.17 3.16 3.87
C VAL A 8 -2.64 2.75 3.84
N ARG A 9 -2.94 1.59 4.39
CA ARG A 9 -4.30 1.05 4.47
C ARG A 9 -4.67 0.75 5.91
N SER A 10 -5.96 0.68 6.18
CA SER A 10 -6.47 0.13 7.43
C SER A 10 -6.89 -1.31 7.19
N LEU A 11 -6.33 -2.23 7.94
CA LEU A 11 -6.66 -3.64 7.91
C LEU A 11 -6.98 -4.09 9.33
N ALA A 12 -8.18 -4.59 9.56
CA ALA A 12 -8.65 -4.99 10.89
C ALA A 12 -8.39 -3.94 11.99
N GLY A 13 -8.62 -2.66 11.69
CA GLY A 13 -8.38 -1.56 12.62
C GLY A 13 -6.90 -1.20 12.84
N ARG A 14 -5.97 -1.88 12.18
CA ARG A 14 -4.53 -1.56 12.18
C ARG A 14 -4.17 -0.77 10.91
N SER A 15 -3.33 0.24 11.06
CA SER A 15 -2.71 0.88 9.89
C SER A 15 -1.60 -0.02 9.38
N VAL A 16 -1.69 -0.40 8.12
CA VAL A 16 -0.69 -1.21 7.44
C VAL A 16 -0.07 -0.36 6.34
N SER A 17 1.24 -0.33 6.25
CA SER A 17 1.97 0.54 5.34
C SER A 17 2.81 -0.28 4.36
N ALA A 18 2.50 -0.19 3.08
CA ALA A 18 3.36 -0.73 2.03
C ALA A 18 4.30 0.37 1.52
N ILE A 19 5.57 0.06 1.45
CA ILE A 19 6.62 0.96 1.01
C ILE A 19 7.20 0.41 -0.29
N THR A 20 7.12 1.18 -1.36
CA THR A 20 7.70 0.85 -2.66
C THR A 20 8.79 1.86 -2.97
N ALA A 21 10.05 1.41 -2.97
CA ALA A 21 11.19 2.23 -3.33
C ALA A 21 11.25 2.44 -4.86
N ALA A 22 11.63 3.63 -5.30
CA ALA A 22 11.86 3.91 -6.71
C ALA A 22 13.19 3.26 -7.17
N PRO A 23 13.28 2.78 -8.44
CA PRO A 23 14.40 1.96 -8.90
C PRO A 23 15.78 2.65 -8.91
N ASP A 24 15.79 3.97 -8.95
CA ASP A 24 16.99 4.82 -9.06
C ASP A 24 17.34 5.54 -7.74
N HIS A 25 16.64 5.19 -6.66
CA HIS A 25 16.85 5.81 -5.35
C HIS A 25 17.79 4.97 -4.46
N GLU A 26 18.34 5.66 -3.45
CA GLU A 26 19.09 5.00 -2.38
C GLU A 26 18.20 3.99 -1.64
N PRO A 27 18.84 3.02 -0.95
CA PRO A 27 18.14 2.10 -0.07
C PRO A 27 17.32 2.83 1.01
N LEU A 28 16.25 2.18 1.45
CA LEU A 28 15.39 2.67 2.51
C LEU A 28 15.58 1.84 3.79
N TRP A 29 15.83 2.50 4.89
CA TRP A 29 15.62 1.91 6.21
C TRP A 29 14.11 1.78 6.48
N THR A 30 13.70 0.61 6.92
CA THR A 30 12.36 0.38 7.46
C THR A 30 12.46 0.15 8.96
N LEU A 31 11.60 0.83 9.74
CA LEU A 31 11.57 0.68 11.19
C LEU A 31 10.14 0.68 11.68
N HIS A 32 9.75 -0.38 12.39
CA HIS A 32 8.43 -0.50 13.01
C HIS A 32 8.58 -0.54 14.53
N LEU A 33 7.97 0.42 15.20
CA LEU A 33 8.01 0.58 16.65
C LEU A 33 6.57 0.77 17.14
N GLY A 34 5.99 -0.27 17.70
CA GLY A 34 4.57 -0.24 18.09
C GLY A 34 3.65 0.16 16.92
N PRO A 35 2.87 1.24 17.03
CA PRO A 35 1.98 1.70 15.97
C PRO A 35 2.71 2.51 14.88
N ALA A 36 3.94 2.94 15.11
CA ALA A 36 4.70 3.76 14.17
C ALA A 36 5.43 2.91 13.14
N THR A 37 5.42 3.36 11.90
CA THR A 37 6.17 2.78 10.78
C THR A 37 6.93 3.90 10.10
N TYR A 38 8.25 3.77 10.09
CA TYR A 38 9.13 4.74 9.46
C TYR A 38 9.71 4.17 8.17
N ALA A 39 9.76 5.02 7.13
CA ALA A 39 10.47 4.76 5.89
C ALA A 39 11.51 5.87 5.72
N ILE A 40 12.75 5.58 6.07
CA ILE A 40 13.83 6.56 6.18
C ILE A 40 14.83 6.32 5.05
N PRO A 41 14.94 7.22 4.05
CA PRO A 41 15.99 7.13 3.06
C PRO A 41 17.37 7.19 3.74
N VAL A 42 18.30 6.39 3.26
CA VAL A 42 19.69 6.37 3.77
C VAL A 42 20.30 7.76 3.81
N ASP A 43 20.05 8.56 2.77
CA ASP A 43 20.55 9.95 2.69
C ASP A 43 19.99 10.90 3.77
N ALA A 44 18.89 10.51 4.44
CA ALA A 44 18.30 11.28 5.53
C ALA A 44 18.88 10.93 6.92
N VAL A 45 19.38 9.70 7.11
CA VAL A 45 19.83 9.19 8.42
C VAL A 45 20.84 10.08 9.11
N PRO A 46 21.89 10.61 8.44
CA PRO A 46 22.88 11.43 9.10
C PRO A 46 22.35 12.76 9.69
N TYR A 47 21.16 13.16 9.24
CA TYR A 47 20.54 14.44 9.61
C TYR A 47 19.40 14.28 10.62
N LEU A 48 19.03 13.05 11.01
CA LEU A 48 18.00 12.80 12.02
C LEU A 48 18.39 13.44 13.36
N GLY A 49 17.47 14.18 13.97
CA GLY A 49 17.71 14.93 15.19
C GLY A 49 18.67 16.13 15.05
N ARG A 50 19.23 16.36 13.85
CA ARG A 50 20.26 17.40 13.58
C ARG A 50 19.95 18.32 12.39
N GLY A 51 18.75 18.30 11.90
CA GLY A 51 18.28 19.07 10.72
C GLY A 51 17.00 18.50 10.16
N LEU A 52 16.78 17.20 10.35
CA LEU A 52 15.54 16.49 10.02
C LEU A 52 14.96 15.87 11.28
N ASP A 53 13.67 16.08 11.48
CA ASP A 53 12.88 15.38 12.50
C ASP A 53 12.31 14.10 11.89
N VAL A 54 12.37 13.00 12.63
CA VAL A 54 11.90 11.67 12.15
C VAL A 54 10.42 11.66 11.78
N SER A 55 9.63 12.60 12.28
CA SER A 55 8.21 12.74 11.89
C SER A 55 8.01 12.87 10.38
N LEU A 56 8.99 13.38 9.64
CA LEU A 56 8.97 13.47 8.17
C LEU A 56 8.95 12.09 7.48
N PHE A 57 9.21 11.04 8.21
CA PHE A 57 9.32 9.66 7.71
C PHE A 57 8.32 8.72 8.40
N ASP A 58 7.49 9.21 9.32
CA ASP A 58 6.41 8.47 9.97
C ASP A 58 5.23 8.31 9.00
N VAL A 59 5.11 7.13 8.41
CA VAL A 59 4.17 6.83 7.32
C VAL A 59 2.69 7.03 7.73
N PRO A 60 2.20 6.49 8.87
CA PRO A 60 0.86 6.81 9.39
C PRO A 60 0.62 8.30 9.60
N LEU A 61 1.62 9.02 10.10
CA LEU A 61 1.52 10.45 10.37
C LEU A 61 1.47 11.27 9.07
N LEU A 62 2.31 10.92 8.09
CA LEU A 62 2.29 11.51 6.75
C LEU A 62 0.89 11.43 6.14
N LYS A 63 0.28 10.24 6.15
CA LYS A 63 -1.09 10.04 5.63
C LYS A 63 -2.12 10.89 6.38
N ARG A 64 -2.00 11.01 7.69
CA ARG A 64 -2.96 11.76 8.52
C ARG A 64 -2.89 13.27 8.27
N LEU A 65 -1.69 13.81 8.06
CA LEU A 65 -1.46 15.25 7.94
C LEU A 65 -1.50 15.76 6.50
N GLU A 66 -1.34 14.88 5.52
CA GLU A 66 -1.48 15.26 4.11
C GLU A 66 -2.93 15.69 3.83
N SER A 67 -3.08 16.84 3.16
CA SER A 67 -4.37 17.39 2.77
C SER A 67 -4.26 18.19 1.48
N GLY A 68 -5.12 17.86 0.51
CA GLY A 68 -5.18 18.58 -0.77
C GLY A 68 -3.87 18.57 -1.57
N GLY A 69 -3.10 17.47 -1.53
CA GLY A 69 -1.81 17.33 -2.21
C GLY A 69 -0.67 18.07 -1.51
N ARG A 70 -0.86 18.49 -0.27
CA ARG A 70 0.12 19.26 0.50
C ARG A 70 0.43 18.56 1.82
N LEU A 71 1.72 18.41 2.09
CA LEU A 71 2.22 17.93 3.36
C LEU A 71 2.71 19.14 4.18
N PRO A 72 2.09 19.47 5.32
CA PRO A 72 2.48 20.64 6.09
C PRO A 72 3.79 20.40 6.84
N VAL A 73 4.71 21.35 6.76
CA VAL A 73 6.01 21.31 7.43
C VAL A 73 6.22 22.50 8.34
N ARG A 74 6.99 22.31 9.38
CA ARG A 74 7.52 23.35 10.27
C ARG A 74 9.03 23.41 10.15
N LEU A 75 9.57 24.61 10.24
CA LEU A 75 11.00 24.87 10.32
C LEU A 75 11.29 25.61 11.61
N SER A 76 12.38 25.27 12.28
CA SER A 76 13.01 26.12 13.29
C SER A 76 14.41 26.47 12.83
N TYR A 77 14.85 27.73 13.01
CA TYR A 77 16.11 28.21 12.45
C TYR A 77 16.69 29.36 13.26
N ASP A 78 17.99 29.57 13.11
CA ASP A 78 18.69 30.72 13.64
C ASP A 78 18.91 31.75 12.53
N GLY A 79 18.62 33.02 12.80
CA GLY A 79 18.85 34.14 11.86
C GLY A 79 17.72 34.36 10.84
N ALA A 80 18.06 34.58 9.59
CA ALA A 80 17.10 34.88 8.53
C ALA A 80 16.30 33.65 8.08
N THR A 81 15.06 33.84 7.64
CA THR A 81 14.21 32.76 7.12
C THR A 81 14.92 32.00 6.00
N PRO A 82 15.15 30.67 6.17
CA PRO A 82 15.92 29.88 5.21
C PRO A 82 15.13 29.59 3.94
N ALA A 83 15.83 29.55 2.81
CA ALA A 83 15.31 29.05 1.54
C ALA A 83 15.67 27.56 1.42
N VAL A 84 14.74 26.66 1.76
CA VAL A 84 14.94 25.20 1.65
C VAL A 84 14.38 24.71 0.30
N PRO A 85 15.20 24.05 -0.55
CA PRO A 85 14.73 23.53 -1.83
C PRO A 85 13.49 22.66 -1.71
N GLY A 86 12.46 22.94 -2.49
CA GLY A 86 11.21 22.18 -2.49
C GLY A 86 10.19 22.58 -1.43
N ILE A 87 10.56 23.29 -0.37
CA ILE A 87 9.62 23.77 0.65
C ILE A 87 9.06 25.15 0.26
N THR A 88 7.73 25.25 0.22
CA THR A 88 7.04 26.55 0.05
C THR A 88 6.70 27.10 1.42
N ILE A 89 7.32 28.21 1.81
CA ILE A 89 7.03 28.90 3.07
C ILE A 89 5.72 29.66 2.94
N THR A 90 4.82 29.54 3.92
CA THR A 90 3.52 30.21 3.98
C THR A 90 3.40 31.22 5.11
N GLY A 91 4.25 31.09 6.14
CA GLY A 91 4.34 32.02 7.24
C GLY A 91 5.70 31.92 7.90
N ALA A 92 6.25 33.04 8.35
CA ALA A 92 7.51 33.10 9.06
C ALA A 92 7.41 34.06 10.24
N SER A 93 8.03 33.70 11.34
CA SER A 93 8.24 34.52 12.54
C SER A 93 9.69 34.38 12.98
N ASP A 94 10.11 35.08 14.00
CA ASP A 94 11.48 35.01 14.50
C ASP A 94 11.82 33.57 14.93
N GLY A 95 12.79 32.96 14.27
CA GLY A 95 13.26 31.60 14.53
C GLY A 95 12.34 30.46 14.11
N ALA A 96 11.18 30.71 13.50
CA ALA A 96 10.24 29.68 13.09
C ALA A 96 9.52 30.00 11.78
N ALA A 97 9.25 28.98 10.97
CA ALA A 97 8.41 29.10 9.79
C ALA A 97 7.50 27.89 9.61
N THR A 98 6.41 28.11 8.91
CA THR A 98 5.50 27.08 8.42
C THR A 98 5.48 27.07 6.90
N GLY A 99 5.26 25.90 6.33
CA GLY A 99 5.21 25.74 4.89
C GLY A 99 4.61 24.39 4.51
N TYR A 100 4.79 24.02 3.26
CA TYR A 100 4.35 22.70 2.78
C TYR A 100 5.26 22.17 1.67
N LEU A 101 5.19 20.83 1.51
CA LEU A 101 5.69 20.08 0.36
C LEU A 101 4.51 19.57 -0.47
N THR A 102 4.68 19.49 -1.79
CA THR A 102 3.80 18.75 -2.71
C THR A 102 4.56 17.53 -3.23
N ALA A 103 3.88 16.58 -3.87
CA ALA A 103 4.55 15.42 -4.49
C ALA A 103 5.68 15.84 -5.46
N THR A 104 5.45 16.87 -6.26
CA THR A 104 6.49 17.39 -7.19
C THR A 104 7.62 18.10 -6.46
N SER A 105 7.33 18.94 -5.47
CA SER A 105 8.35 19.70 -4.75
C SER A 105 9.15 18.84 -3.78
N ALA A 106 8.57 17.74 -3.27
CA ALA A 106 9.27 16.74 -2.47
C ALA A 106 10.41 16.08 -3.25
N ARG A 107 10.22 15.81 -4.55
CA ARG A 107 11.32 15.33 -5.43
C ARG A 107 12.46 16.35 -5.57
N VAL A 108 12.16 17.63 -5.50
CA VAL A 108 13.20 18.69 -5.50
C VAL A 108 13.98 18.66 -4.19
N PHE A 109 13.28 18.53 -3.06
CA PHE A 109 13.88 18.39 -1.76
C PHE A 109 14.75 17.12 -1.67
N GLY A 110 14.24 15.94 -2.09
CA GLY A 110 14.98 14.69 -2.11
C GLY A 110 16.27 14.76 -2.91
N ARG A 111 16.23 15.32 -4.14
CA ARG A 111 17.46 15.53 -4.92
C ARG A 111 18.48 16.47 -4.26
N ALA A 112 18.03 17.45 -3.49
CA ALA A 112 18.92 18.33 -2.74
C ALA A 112 19.56 17.58 -1.55
N LEU A 113 18.78 16.75 -0.86
CA LEU A 113 19.21 15.88 0.23
C LEU A 113 20.26 14.87 -0.25
N ALA A 114 19.98 14.11 -1.33
CA ALA A 114 20.90 13.14 -1.91
C ALA A 114 22.25 13.77 -2.32
N ARG A 115 22.23 14.96 -2.91
CA ARG A 115 23.47 15.69 -3.24
C ARG A 115 24.26 16.09 -2.00
N GLN A 116 23.58 16.52 -0.93
CA GLN A 116 24.23 16.88 0.32
C GLN A 116 24.81 15.65 1.02
N PHE A 117 24.04 14.54 1.02
CA PHE A 117 24.52 13.24 1.54
C PHE A 117 25.78 12.78 0.79
N ALA A 118 25.75 12.74 -0.54
CA ALA A 118 26.90 12.31 -1.34
C ALA A 118 28.17 13.15 -1.05
N ALA A 119 28.02 14.46 -0.90
CA ALA A 119 29.13 15.36 -0.53
C ALA A 119 29.64 15.07 0.90
N GLY A 120 28.75 14.87 1.86
CA GLY A 120 29.08 14.53 3.24
C GLY A 120 29.77 13.17 3.35
N HIS A 121 29.25 12.18 2.64
CA HIS A 121 29.82 10.82 2.58
C HIS A 121 31.25 10.85 1.99
N ALA A 122 31.45 11.53 0.88
CA ALA A 122 32.77 11.68 0.27
C ALA A 122 33.78 12.44 1.18
N ALA A 123 33.30 13.42 1.95
CA ALA A 123 34.11 14.16 2.92
C ALA A 123 34.31 13.42 4.24
N GLY A 124 33.53 12.34 4.51
CA GLY A 124 33.48 11.64 5.78
C GLY A 124 32.98 12.49 6.93
N SER A 125 32.11 13.46 6.66
CA SER A 125 31.56 14.39 7.64
C SER A 125 30.20 14.94 7.20
N TYR A 126 29.20 14.75 8.03
CA TYR A 126 27.83 15.25 7.83
C TYR A 126 27.59 16.46 8.75
N GLY A 127 28.33 17.54 8.54
CA GLY A 127 28.17 18.78 9.31
C GLY A 127 26.81 19.46 9.04
N ALA A 128 26.38 20.34 9.96
CA ALA A 128 25.22 21.21 9.81
C ALA A 128 25.49 22.34 8.77
N ALA A 129 25.76 21.94 7.52
CA ALA A 129 26.04 22.82 6.40
C ALA A 129 25.02 22.59 5.27
N GLY A 130 25.02 23.43 4.26
CA GLY A 130 24.12 23.33 3.13
C GLY A 130 22.67 23.57 3.50
N ILE A 131 21.75 22.66 3.10
CA ILE A 131 20.30 22.82 3.34
C ILE A 131 19.91 22.77 4.83
N PHE A 132 20.78 22.29 5.71
CA PHE A 132 20.55 22.17 7.16
C PHE A 132 21.38 23.16 7.98
N ALA A 133 22.00 24.17 7.36
CA ALA A 133 22.77 25.19 8.07
C ALA A 133 21.86 25.98 9.04
N GLY A 134 21.87 25.61 10.32
CA GLY A 134 21.05 26.24 11.35
C GLY A 134 19.53 26.03 11.18
N VAL A 135 19.08 24.99 10.47
CA VAL A 135 17.66 24.72 10.19
C VAL A 135 17.30 23.30 10.64
N ASN A 136 16.18 23.16 11.36
CA ASN A 136 15.52 21.90 11.63
C ASN A 136 14.14 21.86 10.95
N ILE A 137 13.83 20.76 10.29
CA ILE A 137 12.62 20.55 9.51
C ILE A 137 11.85 19.37 10.07
N GLY A 138 10.56 19.54 10.36
CA GLY A 138 9.66 18.48 10.81
C GLY A 138 8.26 18.67 10.26
N LEU A 139 7.36 17.72 10.52
CA LEU A 139 5.95 17.89 10.16
C LEU A 139 5.27 18.91 11.07
N ALA A 140 4.51 19.83 10.48
CA ALA A 140 3.61 20.68 11.23
C ALA A 140 2.41 19.82 11.73
N GLY A 141 2.15 19.88 13.04
CA GLY A 141 1.14 19.04 13.70
C GLY A 141 1.67 17.71 14.27
N ALA A 142 2.95 17.37 14.04
CA ALA A 142 3.62 16.37 14.84
C ALA A 142 3.90 16.90 16.25
N ALA A 143 3.77 16.04 17.27
CA ALA A 143 4.21 16.39 18.62
C ALA A 143 5.71 16.71 18.59
N VAL A 144 6.10 17.80 19.24
CA VAL A 144 7.51 18.07 19.51
C VAL A 144 7.80 17.42 20.86
N PRO A 145 8.64 16.38 20.93
CA PRO A 145 9.02 15.82 22.22
C PRO A 145 9.61 16.92 23.10
N ALA A 146 9.08 17.08 24.30
CA ALA A 146 9.74 17.95 25.28
C ALA A 146 11.10 17.32 25.64
N PRO A 147 12.17 18.11 25.77
CA PRO A 147 13.45 17.57 26.22
C PRO A 147 13.27 16.92 27.58
N VAL A 148 13.38 15.59 27.61
CA VAL A 148 13.26 14.80 28.83
C VAL A 148 14.65 14.70 29.45
N ARG A 149 14.82 15.12 30.70
CA ARG A 149 16.02 14.78 31.46
C ARG A 149 15.85 13.37 31.99
N PRO A 150 16.74 12.43 31.63
CA PRO A 150 16.68 11.07 32.16
C PRO A 150 16.69 11.06 33.70
N GLN A 151 15.80 10.29 34.30
CA GLN A 151 15.74 10.11 35.77
C GLN A 151 16.62 8.95 36.26
N PHE A 152 17.44 8.37 35.36
CA PHE A 152 18.30 7.23 35.61
C PHE A 152 19.71 7.48 35.01
N PRO A 153 20.74 6.76 35.47
CA PRO A 153 22.10 6.89 34.94
C PRO A 153 22.15 6.54 33.45
N MET A 154 22.83 7.37 32.69
CA MET A 154 23.13 7.14 31.29
C MET A 154 24.55 6.62 31.12
N HIS A 155 24.71 5.64 30.23
CA HIS A 155 25.98 4.97 29.93
C HIS A 155 26.38 5.24 28.48
N THR A 156 27.69 5.29 28.22
CA THR A 156 28.18 5.47 26.87
C THR A 156 28.37 4.14 26.17
N VAL A 157 27.65 3.93 25.08
CA VAL A 157 27.91 2.82 24.14
C VAL A 157 28.73 3.36 22.99
N THR A 158 29.88 2.73 22.71
CA THR A 158 30.69 2.97 21.52
C THR A 158 30.60 1.78 20.59
N VAL A 159 30.01 1.96 19.43
CA VAL A 159 30.02 0.96 18.35
C VAL A 159 31.20 1.28 17.45
N THR A 160 32.21 0.38 17.41
CA THR A 160 33.35 0.52 16.50
C THR A 160 33.10 -0.23 15.20
N ALA A 161 33.44 0.37 14.06
CA ALA A 161 33.21 -0.17 12.75
C ALA A 161 34.44 -0.28 11.87
N SER A 162 34.50 -1.32 11.07
CA SER A 162 35.46 -1.46 9.98
C SER A 162 34.76 -1.79 8.66
N ASN A 163 35.15 -1.08 7.60
CA ASN A 163 34.64 -1.29 6.25
C ASN A 163 35.12 -2.61 5.61
N ILE A 164 34.70 -2.87 4.38
CA ILE A 164 35.07 -4.11 3.67
C ILE A 164 36.59 -4.29 3.47
N SER A 165 37.35 -3.20 3.45
CA SER A 165 38.81 -3.21 3.37
C SER A 165 39.49 -3.37 4.73
N ALA A 166 38.73 -3.59 5.81
CA ALA A 166 39.18 -3.67 7.21
C ALA A 166 39.81 -2.37 7.74
N LYS A 167 39.52 -1.23 7.12
CA LYS A 167 39.89 0.10 7.63
C LYS A 167 38.77 0.63 8.53
N PRO A 168 39.07 1.58 9.45
CA PRO A 168 38.01 2.29 10.17
C PRO A 168 36.97 2.82 9.21
N ASP A 169 35.73 2.56 9.53
CA ASP A 169 34.60 3.02 8.70
C ASP A 169 34.35 4.51 8.89
N ASN A 170 33.78 5.14 7.85
CA ASN A 170 33.51 6.56 7.91
C ASN A 170 32.35 6.91 6.99
N GLY A 171 31.22 7.27 7.57
CA GLY A 171 30.04 7.70 6.86
C GLY A 171 28.91 6.67 6.78
N ASP A 172 29.17 5.40 7.03
CA ASP A 172 28.13 4.37 7.12
C ASP A 172 27.37 4.45 8.45
N GLU A 173 26.27 3.75 8.59
CA GLU A 173 25.23 3.99 9.58
C GLU A 173 25.04 2.85 10.56
N VAL A 174 24.53 3.17 11.74
CA VAL A 174 24.12 2.17 12.73
C VAL A 174 22.87 2.61 13.49
N LEU A 175 21.93 1.67 13.61
CA LEU A 175 20.77 1.74 14.48
C LEU A 175 21.06 0.95 15.76
N LEU A 176 20.75 1.54 16.93
CA LEU A 176 20.82 0.92 18.24
C LEU A 176 19.46 0.97 18.91
N LEU A 177 18.94 -0.16 19.38
CA LEU A 177 17.67 -0.25 20.08
C LEU A 177 17.80 -1.08 21.37
N ASN A 178 17.00 -0.73 22.39
CA ASN A 178 16.92 -1.54 23.60
C ASN A 178 16.25 -2.88 23.29
N ALA A 179 16.81 -3.99 23.77
CA ALA A 179 16.35 -5.35 23.53
C ALA A 179 15.42 -5.88 24.63
N ASP A 180 15.35 -5.22 25.78
CA ASP A 180 14.39 -5.55 26.84
C ASP A 180 13.03 -4.94 26.50
N ASP A 181 13.01 -3.65 26.16
CA ASP A 181 11.85 -2.90 25.71
C ASP A 181 12.33 -1.71 24.86
N TRP A 182 11.97 -1.67 23.57
CA TRP A 182 12.39 -0.60 22.66
C TRP A 182 11.91 0.79 23.12
N GLU A 183 10.82 0.89 23.91
CA GLU A 183 10.34 2.17 24.45
C GLU A 183 11.33 2.81 25.43
N THR A 184 12.23 2.01 26.02
CA THR A 184 13.29 2.51 26.90
C THR A 184 14.35 3.31 26.15
N PHE A 185 14.70 2.90 24.93
CA PHE A 185 15.59 3.61 24.02
C PHE A 185 15.31 3.18 22.59
N GLY A 186 14.52 3.95 21.87
CA GLY A 186 14.08 3.64 20.51
C GLY A 186 13.60 4.84 19.70
N ASP A 187 13.74 6.10 20.23
CA ASP A 187 13.45 7.29 19.41
C ASP A 187 14.42 7.32 18.21
N PRO A 188 13.93 7.23 16.96
CA PRO A 188 14.79 7.20 15.80
C PRO A 188 15.70 8.42 15.63
N ASN A 189 15.34 9.59 16.20
CA ASN A 189 16.20 10.76 16.20
C ASN A 189 17.48 10.56 17.03
N GLU A 190 17.48 9.62 17.99
CA GLU A 190 18.59 9.31 18.89
C GLU A 190 19.18 7.91 18.63
N ALA A 191 18.36 6.99 18.15
CA ALA A 191 18.71 5.59 17.92
C ALA A 191 19.60 5.38 16.69
N PHE A 192 19.54 6.28 15.69
CA PHE A 192 20.45 6.28 14.54
C PHE A 192 21.69 7.12 14.79
N ASN A 193 22.83 6.63 14.31
CA ASN A 193 24.07 7.40 14.26
C ASN A 193 24.93 6.96 13.05
N VAL A 194 25.92 7.76 12.71
CA VAL A 194 26.91 7.50 11.64
C VAL A 194 28.28 7.22 12.24
N PHE A 195 29.05 6.35 11.57
CA PHE A 195 30.43 6.12 11.96
C PHE A 195 31.31 7.31 11.56
N TYR A 196 32.05 7.82 12.52
CA TYR A 196 33.05 8.85 12.33
C TYR A 196 34.39 8.34 12.85
N HIS A 197 35.40 8.29 11.98
CA HIS A 197 36.72 7.68 12.29
C HIS A 197 36.60 6.28 12.91
N GLY A 198 35.69 5.46 12.38
CA GLY A 198 35.47 4.08 12.82
C GLY A 198 34.65 3.94 14.10
N SER A 199 33.93 4.95 14.54
CA SER A 199 33.09 4.83 15.74
C SER A 199 31.83 5.66 15.72
N ALA A 200 30.75 5.12 16.30
CA ALA A 200 29.54 5.83 16.64
C ALA A 200 29.28 5.72 18.15
N LYS A 201 28.77 6.78 18.78
CA LYS A 201 28.55 6.83 20.22
C LYS A 201 27.09 7.13 20.53
N PHE A 202 26.59 6.44 21.55
CA PHE A 202 25.21 6.59 22.06
C PHE A 202 25.28 6.81 23.58
N SER A 203 24.32 7.56 24.10
CA SER A 203 24.08 7.70 25.53
C SER A 203 22.78 6.98 25.86
N VAL A 204 22.85 5.90 26.63
CA VAL A 204 21.74 4.96 26.83
C VAL A 204 21.64 4.51 28.29
N PRO A 205 20.44 4.10 28.78
CA PRO A 205 20.28 3.42 30.07
C PRO A 205 21.02 2.07 30.10
N ALA A 206 21.26 1.52 31.29
CA ALA A 206 21.70 0.12 31.44
C ALA A 206 20.61 -0.83 30.91
N GLY A 207 21.02 -2.00 30.38
CA GLY A 207 20.11 -3.01 29.84
C GLY A 207 20.71 -3.83 28.70
N HIS A 208 19.88 -4.64 28.06
CA HIS A 208 20.26 -5.36 26.85
C HIS A 208 19.96 -4.53 25.61
N TYR A 209 20.87 -4.57 24.65
CA TYR A 209 20.77 -3.83 23.41
C TYR A 209 21.04 -4.74 22.22
N TRP A 210 20.50 -4.37 21.07
CA TRP A 210 20.87 -4.93 19.77
C TRP A 210 21.19 -3.80 18.80
N ALA A 211 21.98 -4.08 17.79
CA ALA A 211 22.33 -3.09 16.80
C ALA A 211 22.29 -3.68 15.39
N LEU A 212 22.01 -2.82 14.42
CA LEU A 212 22.03 -3.11 13.01
C LEU A 212 22.88 -2.04 12.33
N ALA A 213 24.01 -2.44 11.73
CA ALA A 213 24.87 -1.54 10.97
C ALA A 213 24.69 -1.78 9.48
N ASP A 214 24.59 -0.71 8.71
CA ASP A 214 24.50 -0.72 7.25
C ASP A 214 25.75 -0.11 6.64
N PHE A 215 26.47 -0.91 5.85
CA PHE A 215 27.65 -0.49 5.10
C PHE A 215 27.30 -0.41 3.62
N ILE A 216 27.36 0.79 3.08
CA ILE A 216 26.90 1.11 1.73
C ILE A 216 28.08 1.38 0.81
N THR A 217 28.06 0.78 -0.36
CA THR A 217 29.03 1.06 -1.41
C THR A 217 28.31 1.50 -2.67
N GLN A 218 28.59 2.72 -3.13
CA GLN A 218 28.09 3.21 -4.41
C GLN A 218 28.68 2.39 -5.54
N LEU A 219 27.83 1.85 -6.39
CA LEU A 219 28.14 1.23 -7.67
C LEU A 219 27.82 2.21 -8.80
N LYS A 220 28.08 1.83 -10.06
CA LYS A 220 27.86 2.73 -11.21
C LYS A 220 26.43 3.26 -11.32
N ASN A 221 25.43 2.41 -11.12
CA ASN A 221 24.00 2.74 -11.30
C ASN A 221 23.13 2.25 -10.12
N THR A 222 23.72 1.79 -9.04
CA THR A 222 23.01 1.25 -7.87
C THR A 222 23.94 1.23 -6.67
N PHE A 223 23.51 0.61 -5.57
CA PHE A 223 24.26 0.47 -4.35
C PHE A 223 24.48 -1.01 -4.01
N SER A 224 25.58 -1.33 -3.35
CA SER A 224 25.78 -2.58 -2.64
C SER A 224 25.67 -2.33 -1.14
N GLN A 225 24.87 -3.12 -0.45
CA GLN A 225 24.66 -2.99 0.99
C GLN A 225 25.15 -4.20 1.75
N ARG A 226 25.64 -3.96 2.98
CA ARG A 226 26.06 -5.00 3.92
C ARG A 226 25.46 -4.72 5.30
N MET A 227 24.41 -5.48 5.64
CA MET A 227 23.73 -5.37 6.92
C MET A 227 24.39 -6.28 7.95
N VAL A 228 24.97 -5.69 8.99
CA VAL A 228 25.65 -6.41 10.08
C VAL A 228 24.82 -6.35 11.34
N VAL A 229 24.42 -7.51 11.84
CA VAL A 229 23.58 -7.68 13.03
C VAL A 229 24.44 -7.95 14.25
N LEU A 230 24.26 -7.15 15.29
CA LEU A 230 24.64 -7.50 16.66
C LEU A 230 23.36 -7.92 17.39
N PRO A 231 23.08 -9.22 17.54
CA PRO A 231 21.79 -9.70 18.02
C PRO A 231 21.50 -9.33 19.47
N GLN A 232 22.55 -9.21 20.29
CA GLN A 232 22.46 -8.73 21.67
C GLN A 232 23.85 -8.41 22.24
N PHE A 233 23.89 -7.39 23.10
CA PHE A 233 24.98 -7.12 24.05
C PHE A 233 24.39 -6.43 25.29
N THR A 234 25.16 -6.43 26.41
CA THR A 234 24.71 -5.83 27.66
C THR A 234 25.44 -4.52 27.90
N VAL A 235 24.72 -3.53 28.38
CA VAL A 235 25.25 -2.25 28.85
C VAL A 235 25.21 -2.23 30.38
N GLU A 236 26.36 -2.33 31.00
CA GLU A 236 26.57 -2.28 32.46
C GLU A 236 27.79 -1.40 32.76
N GLY A 237 27.73 -0.58 33.79
CA GLY A 237 28.79 0.35 34.11
C GLY A 237 28.89 1.54 33.14
N ASP A 238 29.92 2.40 33.32
CA ASP A 238 29.97 3.74 32.69
C ASP A 238 30.13 3.71 31.17
N SER A 239 30.75 2.67 30.60
CA SER A 239 30.96 2.56 29.16
C SER A 239 30.99 1.12 28.65
N THR A 240 30.43 0.90 27.48
CA THR A 240 30.45 -0.38 26.76
C THR A 240 30.95 -0.15 25.33
N THR A 241 31.88 -0.99 24.87
CA THR A 241 32.38 -0.95 23.49
C THR A 241 32.03 -2.25 22.77
N VAL A 242 31.40 -2.16 21.64
CA VAL A 242 31.07 -3.29 20.75
C VAL A 242 31.64 -3.04 19.35
N ARG A 243 31.77 -4.11 18.56
CA ARG A 243 32.39 -4.03 17.24
C ARG A 243 31.51 -4.61 16.16
N VAL A 244 31.43 -3.91 15.02
CA VAL A 244 30.84 -4.36 13.75
C VAL A 244 31.91 -4.31 12.65
N ALA A 245 31.83 -5.20 11.69
CA ALA A 245 32.72 -5.20 10.53
C ALA A 245 31.91 -5.55 9.26
N ALA A 246 32.03 -4.78 8.21
CA ALA A 246 31.35 -5.01 6.95
C ALA A 246 31.57 -6.44 6.40
N ARG A 247 32.74 -7.04 6.68
CA ARG A 247 33.07 -8.43 6.30
C ARG A 247 32.22 -9.49 7.01
N ALA A 248 31.57 -9.16 8.15
CA ALA A 248 30.69 -10.08 8.85
C ALA A 248 29.42 -10.34 8.04
N ALA A 249 28.97 -9.40 7.20
CA ALA A 249 27.93 -9.61 6.22
C ALA A 249 28.50 -10.47 5.07
N SER A 250 28.54 -11.77 5.30
CA SER A 250 29.16 -12.78 4.42
C SER A 250 28.17 -13.54 3.55
N SER A 251 26.86 -13.45 3.83
CA SER A 251 25.82 -14.12 3.04
C SER A 251 25.15 -13.13 2.08
N GLU A 252 25.40 -13.28 0.80
CA GLU A 252 24.65 -12.57 -0.23
C GLU A 252 23.23 -13.11 -0.30
N VAL A 253 22.25 -12.22 -0.44
CA VAL A 253 20.85 -12.62 -0.64
C VAL A 253 20.69 -13.06 -2.08
N THR A 254 20.47 -14.35 -2.29
CA THR A 254 20.40 -14.96 -3.63
C THR A 254 19.18 -15.86 -3.79
N PHE A 255 18.63 -15.90 -5.00
CA PHE A 255 17.45 -16.67 -5.36
C PHE A 255 17.76 -17.56 -6.57
N ASN A 256 17.65 -18.87 -6.38
CA ASN A 256 17.69 -19.84 -7.48
C ASN A 256 16.24 -20.17 -7.88
N THR A 257 15.81 -19.63 -9.00
CA THR A 257 14.43 -19.73 -9.50
C THR A 257 14.30 -20.76 -10.62
N PRO A 258 13.12 -21.43 -10.79
CA PRO A 258 12.89 -22.39 -11.88
C PRO A 258 13.09 -21.83 -13.28
N ARG A 259 12.80 -20.55 -13.49
CA ARG A 259 13.05 -19.80 -14.73
C ARG A 259 14.01 -18.65 -14.43
N PRO A 260 14.98 -18.34 -15.33
CA PRO A 260 15.97 -17.29 -15.09
C PRO A 260 15.32 -15.93 -14.81
N ALA A 261 15.67 -15.30 -13.69
CA ALA A 261 15.14 -14.02 -13.30
C ALA A 261 16.24 -13.10 -12.73
N THR A 262 16.00 -11.80 -12.79
CA THR A 262 16.86 -10.76 -12.22
C THR A 262 16.16 -10.16 -11.03
N THR A 263 16.86 -10.05 -9.91
CA THR A 263 16.35 -9.41 -8.69
C THR A 263 16.11 -7.93 -8.95
N ALA A 264 14.88 -7.48 -8.73
CA ALA A 264 14.50 -6.08 -8.80
C ALA A 264 14.59 -5.41 -7.43
N THR A 265 13.95 -6.00 -6.43
CA THR A 265 13.87 -5.44 -5.09
C THR A 265 14.02 -6.56 -4.07
N VAL A 266 14.76 -6.28 -3.01
CA VAL A 266 14.81 -7.12 -1.81
C VAL A 266 14.43 -6.25 -0.61
N ASN A 267 13.48 -6.73 0.18
CA ASN A 267 13.18 -6.20 1.50
C ASN A 267 13.67 -7.23 2.52
N TRP A 268 14.66 -6.86 3.31
CA TRP A 268 15.16 -7.70 4.38
C TRP A 268 14.90 -7.02 5.72
N THR A 269 14.29 -7.75 6.65
CA THR A 269 13.83 -7.20 7.93
C THR A 269 14.18 -8.16 9.06
N ILE A 270 14.61 -7.60 10.17
CA ILE A 270 14.72 -8.27 11.47
C ILE A 270 13.58 -7.84 12.36
N LEU A 271 12.93 -8.80 12.98
CA LEU A 271 11.98 -8.62 14.06
C LEU A 271 12.63 -9.04 15.38
N ARG A 272 12.59 -8.14 16.34
CA ARG A 272 13.11 -8.35 17.69
C ARG A 272 11.96 -8.30 18.69
N TYR A 273 11.70 -9.40 19.37
CA TYR A 273 10.78 -9.43 20.52
C TYR A 273 11.58 -9.16 21.78
N GLY A 274 11.23 -8.10 22.50
CA GLY A 274 11.81 -7.77 23.79
C GLY A 274 11.29 -8.63 24.93
N LEU A 275 11.88 -8.47 26.12
CA LEU A 275 11.41 -9.15 27.34
C LEU A 275 10.12 -8.55 27.89
N HIS A 276 9.94 -7.24 27.74
CA HIS A 276 8.90 -6.47 28.42
C HIS A 276 8.10 -5.54 27.51
N GLY A 277 8.45 -5.46 26.23
CA GLY A 277 7.83 -4.52 25.32
C GLY A 277 7.20 -5.12 24.08
N SER A 278 6.61 -4.25 23.28
CA SER A 278 6.13 -4.58 21.96
C SER A 278 7.30 -4.95 21.03
N PRO A 279 7.07 -5.79 20.02
CA PRO A 279 8.12 -6.10 19.06
C PRO A 279 8.58 -4.85 18.30
N ALA A 280 9.88 -4.76 18.04
CA ALA A 280 10.50 -3.80 17.15
C ALA A 280 11.04 -4.52 15.92
N SER A 281 10.85 -3.97 14.73
CA SER A 281 11.48 -4.50 13.52
C SER A 281 12.21 -3.42 12.76
N SER A 282 13.34 -3.78 12.19
CA SER A 282 14.12 -2.90 11.33
C SER A 282 14.83 -3.69 10.23
N GLY A 283 15.03 -3.04 9.10
CA GLY A 283 15.69 -3.64 7.95
C GLY A 283 15.88 -2.65 6.83
N THR A 284 16.07 -3.16 5.62
CA THR A 284 16.33 -2.35 4.43
C THR A 284 15.53 -2.83 3.23
N ILE A 285 15.22 -1.88 2.35
CA ILE A 285 14.72 -2.14 0.99
C ILE A 285 15.84 -1.77 0.03
N ALA A 286 16.40 -2.78 -0.65
CA ALA A 286 17.43 -2.62 -1.67
C ALA A 286 16.84 -2.83 -3.06
N VAL A 287 17.18 -1.95 -4.02
CA VAL A 287 16.67 -1.98 -5.39
C VAL A 287 17.82 -2.16 -6.37
N PHE A 288 17.72 -3.21 -7.22
CA PHE A 288 18.71 -3.56 -8.26
C PHE A 288 20.17 -3.66 -7.78
N GLY A 289 20.40 -3.87 -6.48
CA GLY A 289 21.71 -3.94 -5.90
C GLY A 289 21.94 -5.21 -5.07
N PRO A 290 23.19 -5.68 -4.95
CA PRO A 290 23.52 -6.81 -4.09
C PRO A 290 23.39 -6.42 -2.61
N LEU A 291 22.70 -7.26 -1.86
CA LEU A 291 22.50 -7.17 -0.42
C LEU A 291 23.21 -8.34 0.27
N TRP A 292 24.02 -8.03 1.26
CA TRP A 292 24.75 -9.00 2.07
C TRP A 292 24.31 -8.91 3.52
N ILE A 293 24.11 -10.04 4.17
CA ILE A 293 23.65 -10.13 5.55
C ILE A 293 24.70 -10.87 6.39
N SER A 294 24.87 -10.47 7.64
CA SER A 294 25.67 -11.23 8.60
C SER A 294 24.83 -12.33 9.23
N PRO A 295 25.10 -13.63 8.97
CA PRO A 295 24.45 -14.71 9.67
C PRO A 295 24.80 -14.69 11.17
N THR A 296 23.84 -15.04 12.03
CA THR A 296 24.06 -15.19 13.47
C THR A 296 23.78 -16.62 13.89
N THR A 297 24.61 -17.17 14.78
CA THR A 297 24.41 -18.52 15.35
C THR A 297 24.06 -18.48 16.83
N ALA A 298 24.43 -17.41 17.52
CA ALA A 298 24.09 -17.22 18.93
C ALA A 298 22.67 -16.68 19.08
N LYS A 299 21.87 -17.38 19.88
CA LYS A 299 20.53 -16.91 20.25
C LYS A 299 20.64 -15.83 21.33
N PRO A 300 19.87 -14.73 21.23
CA PRO A 300 19.81 -13.75 22.31
C PRO A 300 19.22 -14.37 23.58
N SER A 301 19.70 -13.92 24.73
CA SER A 301 19.18 -14.32 26.05
C SER A 301 17.97 -13.49 26.48
N ALA A 302 17.88 -12.24 25.98
CA ALA A 302 16.76 -11.35 26.20
C ALA A 302 15.83 -11.38 24.98
N GLY A 303 14.66 -11.97 25.11
CA GLY A 303 13.67 -12.09 24.04
C GLY A 303 14.10 -13.00 22.87
N THR A 304 13.61 -12.74 21.66
CA THR A 304 13.96 -13.51 20.45
C THR A 304 14.13 -12.63 19.22
N ILE A 305 14.84 -13.15 18.23
CA ILE A 305 15.11 -12.50 16.94
C ILE A 305 14.59 -13.39 15.81
N GLN A 306 14.07 -12.79 14.75
CA GLN A 306 13.65 -13.49 13.54
C GLN A 306 13.89 -12.62 12.31
N SER A 307 14.36 -13.19 11.21
CA SER A 307 14.55 -12.46 9.95
C SER A 307 13.46 -12.81 8.95
N TYR A 308 13.15 -11.85 8.09
CA TYR A 308 12.23 -11.96 6.97
C TYR A 308 12.92 -11.44 5.73
N THR A 309 12.75 -12.15 4.61
CA THR A 309 13.32 -11.76 3.32
C THR A 309 12.22 -11.85 2.29
N ALA A 310 11.79 -10.70 1.78
CA ALA A 310 10.87 -10.63 0.66
C ALA A 310 11.58 -10.08 -0.58
N ALA A 311 11.21 -10.56 -1.77
CA ALA A 311 11.86 -10.13 -2.99
C ALA A 311 10.89 -10.11 -4.17
N GLN A 312 11.17 -9.20 -5.10
CA GLN A 312 10.57 -9.22 -6.44
C GLN A 312 11.67 -9.42 -7.48
N LEU A 313 11.45 -10.38 -8.39
CA LEU A 313 12.35 -10.67 -9.49
C LEU A 313 11.57 -10.63 -10.80
N PHE A 314 12.19 -10.15 -11.87
CA PHE A 314 11.56 -10.08 -13.18
C PHE A 314 12.27 -10.96 -14.20
N SER A 315 11.53 -11.33 -15.25
CA SER A 315 12.06 -12.17 -16.33
C SER A 315 13.28 -11.52 -16.99
N ALA A 316 14.38 -12.28 -17.09
CA ALA A 316 15.56 -11.85 -17.82
C ALA A 316 15.37 -11.89 -19.36
N ALA A 317 14.34 -12.57 -19.85
CA ALA A 317 14.12 -12.81 -21.28
C ALA A 317 13.35 -11.65 -21.93
N LYS A 318 13.87 -11.15 -23.07
CA LYS A 318 13.20 -10.14 -23.91
C LYS A 318 12.12 -10.72 -24.84
N LYS A 319 11.94 -12.04 -24.87
CA LYS A 319 10.97 -12.74 -25.73
C LYS A 319 10.10 -13.70 -24.92
N GLY A 320 8.82 -13.79 -25.27
CA GLY A 320 7.81 -14.61 -24.60
C GLY A 320 6.97 -13.79 -23.60
N THR A 321 5.99 -14.44 -22.96
CA THR A 321 5.18 -13.81 -21.92
C THR A 321 6.08 -13.40 -20.76
N PRO A 322 6.06 -12.11 -20.34
CA PRO A 322 6.80 -11.64 -19.17
C PRO A 322 6.36 -12.39 -17.93
N TYR A 323 7.27 -12.52 -16.96
CA TYR A 323 6.94 -13.10 -15.66
C TYR A 323 7.66 -12.40 -14.52
N LEU A 324 7.01 -12.44 -13.35
CA LEU A 324 7.54 -11.93 -12.08
C LEU A 324 7.57 -13.04 -11.05
N TYR A 325 8.50 -12.94 -10.12
CA TYR A 325 8.47 -13.67 -8.86
C TYR A 325 8.23 -12.68 -7.73
N ASN A 326 7.23 -12.97 -6.89
CA ASN A 326 6.93 -12.28 -5.64
C ASN A 326 7.16 -13.29 -4.51
N LEU A 327 8.21 -13.08 -3.75
CA LEU A 327 8.75 -14.10 -2.84
C LEU A 327 8.78 -13.57 -1.40
N ASP A 328 8.51 -14.46 -0.44
CA ASP A 328 8.72 -14.23 0.99
C ASP A 328 9.32 -15.46 1.66
N PHE A 329 10.24 -15.23 2.58
CA PHE A 329 10.91 -16.25 3.37
C PHE A 329 11.03 -15.81 4.81
N THR A 330 10.51 -16.62 5.70
CA THR A 330 10.62 -16.44 7.15
C THR A 330 11.79 -17.27 7.67
N GLY A 331 12.77 -16.60 8.28
CA GLY A 331 13.88 -17.28 8.93
C GLY A 331 13.47 -18.01 10.21
N PRO A 332 14.27 -18.96 10.68
CA PRO A 332 14.02 -19.64 11.95
C PRO A 332 14.15 -18.66 13.12
N PRO A 333 13.36 -18.83 14.21
CA PRO A 333 13.44 -17.96 15.38
C PRO A 333 14.77 -18.13 16.13
N GLY A 334 15.29 -17.03 16.62
CA GLY A 334 16.48 -16.96 17.47
C GLY A 334 17.80 -16.77 16.74
N VAL A 335 17.82 -16.88 15.40
CA VAL A 335 19.03 -16.70 14.59
C VAL A 335 18.72 -15.98 13.28
N VAL A 336 19.75 -15.44 12.65
CA VAL A 336 19.69 -14.96 11.26
C VAL A 336 20.43 -15.97 10.39
N PRO A 337 19.73 -16.73 9.52
CA PRO A 337 20.35 -17.75 8.67
C PRO A 337 21.10 -17.12 7.50
N ALA A 338 21.86 -17.95 6.78
CA ALA A 338 22.35 -17.61 5.45
C ALA A 338 21.17 -17.38 4.48
N GLN A 339 21.31 -16.44 3.56
CA GLN A 339 20.25 -15.90 2.72
C GLN A 339 20.31 -16.49 1.30
N HIS A 340 20.30 -17.81 1.19
CA HIS A 340 20.34 -18.54 -0.08
C HIS A 340 19.03 -19.32 -0.26
N PHE A 341 18.21 -18.88 -1.20
CA PHE A 341 16.88 -19.43 -1.41
C PHE A 341 16.82 -20.22 -2.71
N VAL A 342 16.36 -21.47 -2.62
CA VAL A 342 16.17 -22.36 -3.78
C VAL A 342 14.68 -22.65 -3.91
N LEU A 343 14.12 -22.28 -5.06
CA LEU A 343 12.69 -22.46 -5.35
C LEU A 343 12.48 -23.60 -6.36
N THR A 344 11.37 -24.30 -6.20
CA THR A 344 10.91 -25.30 -7.15
C THR A 344 9.55 -24.89 -7.72
N PRO A 345 9.11 -25.37 -8.89
CA PRO A 345 7.77 -25.06 -9.39
C PRO A 345 6.65 -25.43 -8.41
N SER A 346 6.84 -26.49 -7.62
CA SER A 346 5.85 -26.97 -6.64
C SER A 346 5.81 -26.15 -5.35
N SER A 347 6.78 -25.27 -5.10
CA SER A 347 6.81 -24.36 -3.94
C SER A 347 6.28 -22.96 -4.28
N LEU A 348 5.65 -22.82 -5.43
CA LEU A 348 5.14 -21.53 -5.91
C LEU A 348 3.69 -21.66 -6.35
N ALA A 349 2.89 -20.66 -6.04
CA ALA A 349 1.63 -20.44 -6.73
C ALA A 349 1.91 -19.71 -8.06
N THR A 350 1.14 -20.03 -9.09
CA THR A 350 1.19 -19.39 -10.41
C THR A 350 -0.10 -18.61 -10.63
N VAL A 351 0.02 -17.34 -11.00
CA VAL A 351 -1.11 -16.50 -11.38
C VAL A 351 -0.89 -15.99 -12.81
N HIS A 352 -1.83 -16.30 -13.69
CA HIS A 352 -1.85 -15.84 -15.07
C HIS A 352 -2.66 -14.56 -15.17
N GLU A 353 -1.96 -13.43 -15.29
CA GLU A 353 -2.56 -12.10 -15.31
C GLU A 353 -2.97 -11.68 -16.71
N ARG A 354 -4.14 -11.07 -16.84
CA ARG A 354 -4.68 -10.50 -18.08
C ARG A 354 -5.08 -9.05 -17.83
N PHE A 355 -4.26 -8.11 -18.29
CA PHE A 355 -4.51 -6.68 -18.11
C PHE A 355 -5.30 -6.11 -19.29
N TYR A 356 -6.52 -5.66 -19.01
CA TYR A 356 -7.34 -4.92 -19.95
C TYR A 356 -7.02 -3.44 -19.83
N LEU A 357 -6.28 -2.91 -20.79
CA LEU A 357 -5.84 -1.52 -20.82
C LEU A 357 -6.20 -0.88 -22.15
N ASN A 358 -6.82 0.27 -22.11
CA ASN A 358 -7.12 1.09 -23.27
C ASN A 358 -6.45 2.46 -23.10
N THR A 359 -5.14 2.49 -23.17
CA THR A 359 -4.37 3.71 -23.02
C THR A 359 -4.08 4.33 -24.38
N PRO A 360 -4.32 5.64 -24.58
CA PRO A 360 -4.05 6.30 -25.87
C PRO A 360 -2.56 6.51 -26.15
N SER A 361 -1.70 6.46 -25.16
CA SER A 361 -0.25 6.52 -25.34
C SER A 361 0.46 6.12 -24.04
N GLN A 362 1.68 5.58 -24.15
CA GLN A 362 2.55 5.22 -23.03
C GLN A 362 3.14 6.47 -22.34
N ALA A 363 2.29 7.39 -21.88
CA ALA A 363 2.75 8.65 -21.31
C ALA A 363 3.26 8.53 -19.86
N SER A 364 2.96 7.45 -19.16
CA SER A 364 3.41 7.23 -17.77
C SER A 364 3.81 5.76 -17.58
N PRO A 365 4.91 5.47 -16.91
CA PRO A 365 5.28 4.11 -16.59
C PRO A 365 4.19 3.46 -15.71
N ILE A 366 3.80 2.25 -16.07
CA ILE A 366 2.89 1.42 -15.29
C ILE A 366 3.75 0.61 -14.32
N THR A 367 3.39 0.61 -13.06
CA THR A 367 4.05 -0.18 -12.03
C THR A 367 3.12 -1.27 -11.55
N LEU A 368 3.61 -2.51 -11.57
CA LEU A 368 2.98 -3.61 -10.88
C LEU A 368 3.65 -3.73 -9.51
N GLY A 369 2.88 -3.44 -8.49
CA GLY A 369 3.28 -3.56 -7.09
C GLY A 369 2.66 -4.78 -6.46
N GLY A 370 3.23 -5.17 -5.34
CA GLY A 370 2.68 -6.20 -4.47
C GLY A 370 2.90 -5.84 -3.02
N SER A 371 1.98 -6.21 -2.18
CA SER A 371 2.11 -6.14 -0.73
C SER A 371 1.94 -7.51 -0.14
N LEU A 372 2.87 -7.86 0.72
CA LEU A 372 2.79 -9.04 1.58
C LEU A 372 2.46 -8.58 3.00
N ILE A 373 1.47 -9.20 3.62
CA ILE A 373 1.18 -8.99 5.03
C ILE A 373 1.44 -10.28 5.78
N GLN A 374 2.35 -10.22 6.72
CA GLN A 374 2.57 -11.31 7.66
C GLN A 374 1.53 -11.26 8.76
N LEU A 375 0.68 -12.26 8.83
CA LEU A 375 -0.47 -12.30 9.73
C LEU A 375 -0.08 -12.37 11.20
N THR A 376 1.00 -13.07 11.53
CA THR A 376 1.46 -13.23 12.91
C THR A 376 2.06 -11.97 13.50
N THR A 377 2.69 -11.14 12.69
CA THR A 377 3.43 -9.95 13.14
C THR A 377 2.74 -8.64 12.73
N GLY A 378 1.87 -8.69 11.72
CA GLY A 378 1.26 -7.52 11.10
C GLY A 378 2.25 -6.68 10.29
N ILE A 379 3.45 -7.20 10.01
CA ILE A 379 4.43 -6.53 9.16
C ILE A 379 3.91 -6.59 7.72
N GLN A 380 3.86 -5.45 7.06
CA GLN A 380 3.59 -5.34 5.63
C GLN A 380 4.88 -5.00 4.89
N ILE A 381 5.12 -5.72 3.81
CA ILE A 381 6.24 -5.53 2.91
C ILE A 381 5.66 -5.23 1.53
N GLY A 382 6.06 -4.09 0.96
CA GLY A 382 5.66 -3.72 -0.39
C GLY A 382 6.84 -3.74 -1.36
N PHE A 383 6.56 -4.06 -2.62
CA PHE A 383 7.50 -3.93 -3.73
C PHE A 383 6.77 -3.54 -5.00
N GLY A 384 7.51 -3.03 -5.97
CA GLY A 384 6.96 -2.70 -7.27
C GLY A 384 8.01 -2.68 -8.36
N THR A 385 7.60 -3.06 -9.55
CA THR A 385 8.44 -2.98 -10.74
C THR A 385 7.71 -2.31 -11.88
N PHE A 386 8.45 -1.63 -12.76
CA PHE A 386 7.88 -1.02 -13.95
C PHE A 386 7.55 -2.07 -15.00
N LEU A 387 6.35 -1.96 -15.58
CA LEU A 387 5.91 -2.73 -16.73
C LEU A 387 5.92 -1.85 -17.97
N ASN A 388 6.58 -2.31 -19.03
CA ASN A 388 6.55 -1.60 -20.32
C ASN A 388 5.28 -1.93 -21.12
N ASP A 389 4.78 -3.15 -21.00
CA ASP A 389 3.56 -3.65 -21.63
C ASP A 389 2.96 -4.73 -20.73
N PRO A 390 1.96 -4.40 -19.92
CA PRO A 390 1.39 -5.38 -19.00
C PRO A 390 0.63 -6.50 -19.70
N GLY A 391 -0.17 -6.23 -20.72
CA GLY A 391 -0.96 -7.18 -21.54
C GLY A 391 -1.25 -8.55 -20.90
N LEU A 392 -0.39 -9.54 -21.18
CA LEU A 392 -0.39 -10.86 -20.55
C LEU A 392 0.88 -11.03 -19.73
N GLN A 393 0.76 -11.47 -18.49
CA GLN A 393 1.88 -11.70 -17.59
C GLN A 393 1.66 -12.94 -16.72
N THR A 394 2.74 -13.59 -16.31
CA THR A 394 2.68 -14.65 -15.30
C THR A 394 3.35 -14.16 -14.02
N GLN A 395 2.70 -14.30 -12.89
CA GLN A 395 3.28 -14.06 -11.58
C GLN A 395 3.46 -15.38 -10.83
N TYR A 396 4.59 -15.54 -10.19
CA TYR A 396 4.90 -16.65 -9.29
C TYR A 396 5.00 -16.11 -7.88
N PHE A 397 4.22 -16.67 -6.98
CA PHE A 397 4.19 -16.28 -5.57
C PHE A 397 4.69 -17.40 -4.68
N SER A 398 5.50 -17.10 -3.67
CA SER A 398 5.68 -18.04 -2.57
C SER A 398 4.35 -18.21 -1.84
N GLY A 399 3.92 -19.46 -1.67
CA GLY A 399 2.68 -19.81 -0.98
C GLY A 399 2.89 -19.96 0.52
N GLY A 400 1.79 -19.95 1.29
CA GLY A 400 1.82 -20.26 2.71
C GLY A 400 0.67 -19.66 3.52
N PRO A 401 0.33 -20.30 4.66
CA PRO A 401 -0.81 -19.87 5.48
C PRO A 401 -0.50 -18.66 6.39
N SER A 402 0.76 -18.24 6.47
CA SER A 402 1.20 -17.24 7.44
C SER A 402 1.17 -15.81 6.89
N TYR A 403 0.83 -15.62 5.63
CA TYR A 403 0.78 -14.33 4.99
C TYR A 403 -0.24 -14.27 3.85
N VAL A 404 -0.57 -13.06 3.45
CA VAL A 404 -1.45 -12.75 2.31
C VAL A 404 -0.76 -11.81 1.35
N TRP A 405 -1.04 -12.01 0.09
CA TRP A 405 -0.60 -11.17 -1.01
C TRP A 405 -1.71 -10.22 -1.43
N GLU A 406 -1.33 -9.01 -1.77
CA GLU A 406 -2.15 -8.05 -2.48
C GLU A 406 -1.35 -7.56 -3.68
N THR A 407 -1.95 -7.55 -4.85
CA THR A 407 -1.35 -7.02 -6.07
C THR A 407 -1.93 -5.64 -6.39
N GLU A 408 -1.11 -4.73 -6.86
CA GLU A 408 -1.51 -3.38 -7.25
C GLU A 408 -0.95 -3.05 -8.63
N LEU A 409 -1.81 -2.59 -9.54
CA LEU A 409 -1.42 -1.98 -10.80
C LEU A 409 -1.60 -0.46 -10.67
N PHE A 410 -0.53 0.32 -10.83
CA PHE A 410 -0.63 1.76 -10.65
C PHE A 410 0.27 2.57 -11.57
N THR A 411 -0.11 3.82 -11.76
CA THR A 411 0.65 4.89 -12.40
C THR A 411 0.79 6.05 -11.42
N GLU A 412 1.40 7.13 -11.84
CA GLU A 412 1.50 8.34 -11.01
C GLU A 412 0.12 8.86 -10.52
N ASN A 413 -0.93 8.71 -11.34
CA ASN A 413 -2.24 9.34 -11.12
C ASN A 413 -3.41 8.37 -10.94
N ALA A 414 -3.23 7.08 -11.16
CA ALA A 414 -4.30 6.10 -11.07
C ALA A 414 -3.77 4.73 -10.67
N GLY A 415 -4.62 3.91 -10.06
CA GLY A 415 -4.27 2.55 -9.70
C GLY A 415 -5.49 1.66 -9.61
N GLN A 416 -5.25 0.37 -9.75
CA GLN A 416 -6.17 -0.70 -9.42
C GLN A 416 -5.51 -1.60 -8.39
N SER A 417 -6.28 -2.10 -7.44
CA SER A 417 -5.83 -3.07 -6.46
C SER A 417 -6.70 -4.30 -6.50
N ASP A 418 -6.06 -5.39 -6.28
CA ASP A 418 -6.70 -6.65 -6.01
C ASP A 418 -7.06 -6.80 -4.52
N SER A 419 -7.82 -7.83 -4.21
CA SER A 419 -8.07 -8.26 -2.84
C SER A 419 -6.87 -9.03 -2.28
N PHE A 420 -6.84 -9.20 -0.95
CA PHE A 420 -5.83 -10.03 -0.31
C PHE A 420 -6.04 -11.51 -0.60
N HIS A 421 -5.02 -12.18 -1.12
CA HIS A 421 -5.05 -13.60 -1.46
C HIS A 421 -4.15 -14.42 -0.54
N SER A 422 -4.67 -15.53 -0.05
CA SER A 422 -3.85 -16.61 0.47
C SER A 422 -3.59 -17.59 -0.65
N LEU A 423 -2.37 -17.67 -1.11
CA LEU A 423 -1.95 -18.53 -2.21
C LEU A 423 -1.29 -19.79 -1.66
N ALA A 424 -1.74 -20.96 -2.11
CA ALA A 424 -1.16 -22.22 -1.72
C ALA A 424 -0.04 -22.65 -2.70
N ASP A 425 0.93 -23.38 -2.20
CA ASP A 425 1.97 -24.00 -3.02
C ASP A 425 1.36 -24.86 -4.13
N GLY A 426 1.83 -24.69 -5.37
CA GLY A 426 1.36 -25.39 -6.55
C GLY A 426 -0.01 -24.94 -7.08
N GLN A 427 -0.62 -23.92 -6.50
CA GLN A 427 -1.89 -23.35 -7.00
C GLN A 427 -1.67 -22.68 -8.37
N ASP A 428 -2.64 -22.82 -9.27
CA ASP A 428 -2.64 -22.21 -10.60
C ASP A 428 -3.96 -21.45 -10.80
N LEU A 429 -3.86 -20.14 -11.03
CA LEU A 429 -4.99 -19.22 -11.11
C LEU A 429 -4.87 -18.33 -12.35
N THR A 430 -6.01 -17.79 -12.78
CA THR A 430 -6.06 -16.72 -13.78
C THR A 430 -6.81 -15.54 -13.18
N GLU A 431 -6.23 -14.35 -13.27
CA GLU A 431 -6.81 -13.10 -12.82
C GLU A 431 -6.90 -12.10 -13.98
N THR A 432 -7.92 -11.25 -13.96
CA THR A 432 -8.16 -10.25 -15.00
C THR A 432 -8.24 -8.86 -14.38
N TRP A 433 -7.52 -7.91 -14.93
CA TRP A 433 -7.41 -6.55 -14.46
C TRP A 433 -8.06 -5.57 -15.44
N GLY A 434 -8.94 -4.71 -14.92
CA GLY A 434 -9.58 -3.68 -15.73
C GLY A 434 -10.56 -4.20 -16.77
N GLN A 435 -11.08 -5.42 -16.61
CA GLN A 435 -12.06 -5.98 -17.54
C GLN A 435 -13.33 -5.14 -17.57
N TYR A 436 -13.59 -4.54 -18.70
CA TYR A 436 -14.72 -3.65 -18.90
C TYR A 436 -16.08 -4.37 -18.89
N PRO A 437 -17.14 -3.64 -18.45
CA PRO A 437 -17.19 -2.24 -18.05
C PRO A 437 -16.71 -2.02 -16.60
N LEU A 438 -16.02 -0.90 -16.34
CA LEU A 438 -15.71 -0.47 -14.98
C LEU A 438 -16.90 0.27 -14.37
N ARG A 439 -17.24 -0.02 -13.12
CA ARG A 439 -18.44 0.46 -12.46
C ARG A 439 -18.35 0.47 -10.93
N PRO A 440 -19.25 1.16 -10.24
CA PRO A 440 -19.33 1.04 -8.79
C PRO A 440 -19.76 -0.36 -8.37
N GLN A 441 -18.95 -1.00 -7.52
CA GLN A 441 -19.25 -2.31 -6.98
C GLN A 441 -18.98 -2.35 -5.48
N PRO A 442 -19.83 -3.06 -4.71
CA PRO A 442 -19.50 -3.43 -3.36
C PRO A 442 -18.20 -4.25 -3.33
N TYR A 443 -17.26 -3.82 -2.49
CA TYR A 443 -16.05 -4.60 -2.25
C TYR A 443 -16.38 -5.75 -1.31
N GLU A 444 -16.17 -6.96 -1.75
CA GLU A 444 -16.37 -8.16 -0.96
C GLU A 444 -15.11 -9.03 -1.05
N GLN A 445 -14.33 -9.02 0.00
CA GLN A 445 -13.14 -9.84 0.10
C GLN A 445 -13.53 -11.29 0.40
N LEU A 446 -13.01 -12.24 -0.36
CA LEU A 446 -13.31 -13.68 -0.19
C LEU A 446 -12.23 -14.36 0.67
N LEU A 447 -11.95 -13.84 1.86
CA LEU A 447 -11.06 -14.52 2.80
C LEU A 447 -11.78 -15.67 3.51
N THR A 448 -11.10 -16.79 3.66
CA THR A 448 -11.62 -18.00 4.31
C THR A 448 -10.71 -18.46 5.46
N GLY A 449 -11.23 -19.26 6.38
CA GLY A 449 -10.45 -19.90 7.45
C GLY A 449 -9.95 -18.95 8.53
N SER A 450 -8.69 -19.11 8.95
CA SER A 450 -8.05 -18.28 9.98
C SER A 450 -7.86 -16.84 9.51
N LEU A 451 -7.56 -16.64 8.24
CA LEU A 451 -7.38 -15.35 7.61
C LEU A 451 -8.59 -14.43 7.76
N ALA A 452 -9.78 -14.94 7.51
CA ALA A 452 -11.01 -14.19 7.67
C ALA A 452 -11.29 -13.75 9.13
N ARG A 453 -10.62 -14.36 10.11
CA ARG A 453 -10.71 -13.94 11.53
C ARG A 453 -9.68 -12.88 11.88
N GLU A 454 -8.50 -12.94 11.27
CA GLU A 454 -7.40 -12.02 11.52
C GLU A 454 -7.56 -10.72 10.71
N LEU A 455 -8.23 -10.82 9.56
CA LEU A 455 -8.56 -9.73 8.65
C LEU A 455 -10.08 -9.70 8.41
N PRO A 456 -10.89 -9.24 9.37
CA PRO A 456 -12.35 -9.22 9.22
C PRO A 456 -12.76 -8.38 8.00
N GLN A 457 -13.72 -8.89 7.25
CA GLN A 457 -14.29 -8.21 6.09
C GLN A 457 -15.26 -7.11 6.55
N VAL A 458 -15.35 -6.04 5.76
CA VAL A 458 -16.28 -4.94 6.00
C VAL A 458 -17.35 -4.93 4.92
N PRO A 459 -18.65 -5.05 5.27
CA PRO A 459 -19.72 -4.96 4.28
C PRO A 459 -19.76 -3.58 3.62
N SER A 460 -20.03 -3.50 2.34
CA SER A 460 -20.14 -2.23 1.61
C SER A 460 -21.41 -1.44 1.92
N ALA A 461 -22.40 -2.04 2.55
CA ALA A 461 -23.59 -1.35 3.06
C ALA A 461 -24.01 -1.96 4.40
N PHE A 462 -23.99 -1.16 5.46
CA PHE A 462 -24.35 -1.62 6.79
C PHE A 462 -24.96 -0.52 7.64
N ARG A 463 -25.64 -0.92 8.73
CA ARG A 463 -26.26 -0.04 9.68
C ARG A 463 -25.82 -0.37 11.12
N VAL A 464 -25.39 0.66 11.84
CA VAL A 464 -25.07 0.60 13.27
C VAL A 464 -26.02 1.55 14.00
N GLY A 465 -26.99 1.02 14.75
CA GLY A 465 -28.03 1.85 15.36
C GLY A 465 -28.85 2.62 14.32
N ASN A 466 -28.77 3.94 14.36
CA ASN A 466 -29.42 4.83 13.39
C ASN A 466 -28.46 5.35 12.31
N GLU A 467 -27.20 4.96 12.33
CA GLU A 467 -26.21 5.35 11.33
C GLU A 467 -26.16 4.30 10.21
N LEU A 468 -26.45 4.73 8.99
CA LEU A 468 -26.40 3.94 7.76
C LEU A 468 -25.16 4.32 6.96
N TRP A 469 -24.38 3.33 6.56
CA TRP A 469 -23.09 3.49 5.87
C TRP A 469 -23.09 2.83 4.51
N PHE A 470 -22.45 3.48 3.53
CA PHE A 470 -22.21 2.95 2.19
C PHE A 470 -20.75 3.15 1.78
N ALA A 471 -20.15 2.12 1.21
CA ALA A 471 -18.74 2.11 0.78
C ALA A 471 -18.51 1.35 -0.54
N PRO A 472 -19.32 1.52 -1.61
CA PRO A 472 -19.02 0.90 -2.89
C PRO A 472 -17.75 1.49 -3.49
N ARG A 473 -16.98 0.67 -4.22
CA ARG A 473 -15.80 1.09 -4.96
C ARG A 473 -16.23 1.63 -6.33
N PRO A 474 -15.90 2.88 -6.71
CA PRO A 474 -16.50 3.55 -7.87
C PRO A 474 -16.14 2.95 -9.22
N PHE A 475 -14.96 2.39 -9.37
CA PHE A 475 -14.46 1.79 -10.61
C PHE A 475 -13.83 0.44 -10.28
N SER A 476 -14.67 -0.58 -10.27
CA SER A 476 -14.28 -1.98 -10.13
C SER A 476 -14.55 -2.71 -11.43
N ASP A 477 -13.76 -3.70 -11.74
CA ASP A 477 -13.94 -4.57 -12.88
C ASP A 477 -14.79 -5.82 -12.54
N SER A 478 -14.87 -6.75 -13.47
CA SER A 478 -15.68 -7.96 -13.31
C SER A 478 -15.03 -8.98 -12.38
N ASP A 479 -13.72 -8.87 -12.14
CA ASP A 479 -12.95 -9.75 -11.25
C ASP A 479 -12.73 -9.14 -9.86
N GLN A 480 -13.43 -8.04 -9.58
CA GLN A 480 -13.47 -7.31 -8.30
C GLN A 480 -12.19 -6.53 -7.95
N GLN A 481 -11.24 -6.40 -8.85
CA GLN A 481 -10.20 -5.40 -8.70
C GLN A 481 -10.83 -4.00 -8.78
N PHE A 482 -10.37 -3.10 -7.93
CA PHE A 482 -10.99 -1.78 -7.80
C PHE A 482 -10.00 -0.64 -8.00
N GLY A 483 -10.48 0.41 -8.65
CA GLY A 483 -9.72 1.65 -8.80
C GLY A 483 -9.45 2.31 -7.45
N HIS A 484 -8.19 2.71 -7.22
CA HIS A 484 -7.82 3.47 -6.04
C HIS A 484 -8.48 4.85 -6.04
N VAL A 485 -8.96 5.22 -4.87
CA VAL A 485 -9.26 6.60 -4.50
C VAL A 485 -7.95 7.27 -4.11
N GLY A 486 -7.15 7.66 -5.10
CA GLY A 486 -5.99 8.53 -4.87
C GLY A 486 -6.38 9.98 -5.15
N GLN A 487 -5.52 10.94 -4.78
CA GLN A 487 -5.77 12.40 -4.92
C GLN A 487 -6.10 12.88 -6.35
N ALA A 488 -5.88 12.06 -7.36
CA ALA A 488 -6.16 12.36 -8.75
C ALA A 488 -7.04 11.30 -9.44
N GLY A 489 -7.53 10.27 -8.73
CA GLY A 489 -8.15 9.09 -9.36
C GLY A 489 -9.55 9.33 -9.92
N TYR A 490 -10.43 10.04 -9.21
CA TYR A 490 -11.78 10.37 -9.67
C TYR A 490 -12.41 11.50 -8.87
N ASN A 491 -13.40 12.16 -9.50
CA ASN A 491 -14.37 13.01 -8.82
C ASN A 491 -15.67 12.24 -8.62
N GLY A 492 -16.23 12.26 -7.43
CA GLY A 492 -17.48 11.59 -7.12
C GLY A 492 -18.41 12.44 -6.28
N GLY A 493 -19.69 12.30 -6.52
CA GLY A 493 -20.74 12.91 -5.72
C GLY A 493 -21.78 11.88 -5.30
N TYR A 494 -22.36 12.07 -4.13
CA TYR A 494 -23.41 11.18 -3.63
C TYR A 494 -24.62 11.94 -3.09
N SER A 495 -25.76 11.27 -3.05
CA SER A 495 -26.94 11.69 -2.32
C SER A 495 -27.61 10.48 -1.67
N ILE A 496 -28.00 10.62 -0.41
CA ILE A 496 -28.81 9.64 0.33
C ILE A 496 -30.16 10.28 0.65
N ARG A 497 -31.24 9.60 0.26
CA ARG A 497 -32.61 10.02 0.54
C ARG A 497 -33.32 8.95 1.34
N GLN A 498 -34.06 9.36 2.35
CA GLN A 498 -34.97 8.52 3.11
C GLN A 498 -36.42 8.92 2.76
N ASP A 499 -37.22 7.97 2.27
CA ASP A 499 -38.61 8.17 1.88
C ASP A 499 -38.81 9.42 0.97
N GLY A 500 -37.88 9.62 0.05
CA GLY A 500 -37.87 10.73 -0.92
C GLY A 500 -37.17 12.01 -0.42
N ARG A 501 -36.98 12.20 0.89
CA ARG A 501 -36.29 13.36 1.45
C ARG A 501 -34.78 13.15 1.47
N GLU A 502 -34.02 14.11 0.98
CA GLU A 502 -32.55 14.09 1.10
C GLU A 502 -32.12 14.30 2.55
N ILE A 503 -31.25 13.42 3.03
CA ILE A 503 -30.72 13.41 4.39
C ILE A 503 -29.20 13.56 4.46
N SER A 504 -28.48 13.27 3.35
CA SER A 504 -27.05 13.49 3.22
C SER A 504 -26.66 13.60 1.75
N SER A 505 -25.73 14.50 1.41
CA SER A 505 -25.16 14.61 0.07
C SER A 505 -23.80 15.31 0.12
N GLY A 506 -22.96 15.12 -0.91
CA GLY A 506 -21.64 15.73 -0.99
C GLY A 506 -20.68 15.02 -1.92
N GLY A 507 -19.39 15.27 -1.75
CA GLY A 507 -18.31 14.56 -2.44
C GLY A 507 -18.15 13.14 -1.89
N TYR A 508 -17.87 12.18 -2.77
CA TYR A 508 -17.64 10.79 -2.38
C TYR A 508 -16.16 10.53 -2.13
N GLY A 509 -15.80 10.18 -0.90
CA GLY A 509 -14.41 9.91 -0.46
C GLY A 509 -14.16 8.43 -0.08
N GLY A 510 -14.86 7.48 -0.71
CA GLY A 510 -14.70 6.04 -0.47
C GLY A 510 -15.71 5.45 0.52
N TYR A 511 -16.32 6.25 1.37
CA TYR A 511 -17.46 5.88 2.20
C TYR A 511 -18.29 7.11 2.56
N VAL A 512 -19.59 6.88 2.80
CA VAL A 512 -20.53 7.92 3.21
C VAL A 512 -21.50 7.37 4.25
N HIS A 513 -22.10 8.26 5.03
CA HIS A 513 -23.09 7.88 6.04
C HIS A 513 -24.22 8.90 6.17
N ALA A 514 -25.32 8.44 6.74
CA ALA A 514 -26.45 9.29 7.12
C ALA A 514 -27.12 8.74 8.37
N THR A 515 -27.64 9.64 9.21
CA THR A 515 -28.54 9.28 10.30
C THR A 515 -29.94 9.03 9.73
N VAL A 516 -30.52 7.87 10.01
CA VAL A 516 -31.82 7.43 9.50
C VAL A 516 -32.80 7.14 10.64
N SER A 517 -34.09 7.21 10.37
CA SER A 517 -35.14 6.86 11.32
C SER A 517 -35.03 5.40 11.78
N PRO A 518 -35.38 5.05 13.02
CA PRO A 518 -35.29 3.68 13.51
C PRO A 518 -36.30 2.72 12.85
N GLY A 519 -37.45 3.23 12.42
CA GLY A 519 -38.52 2.45 11.79
C GLY A 519 -38.20 1.99 10.36
N PRO A 520 -39.05 1.14 9.79
CA PRO A 520 -38.96 0.75 8.38
C PRO A 520 -39.02 1.97 7.46
N SER A 521 -38.11 2.05 6.48
CA SER A 521 -38.06 3.13 5.48
C SER A 521 -37.35 2.68 4.22
N MET A 522 -37.59 3.40 3.14
CA MET A 522 -36.89 3.20 1.87
C MET A 522 -35.73 4.19 1.74
N ILE A 523 -34.57 3.67 1.49
CA ILE A 523 -33.37 4.46 1.22
C ILE A 523 -33.09 4.44 -0.27
N ARG A 524 -32.84 5.63 -0.83
CA ARG A 524 -32.28 5.80 -2.16
C ARG A 524 -30.87 6.38 -2.02
N PHE A 525 -29.88 5.60 -2.38
CA PHE A 525 -28.47 6.01 -2.45
C PHE A 525 -28.08 6.18 -3.91
N SER A 526 -27.58 7.35 -4.29
CA SER A 526 -27.04 7.61 -5.63
C SER A 526 -25.58 7.97 -5.55
N LEU A 527 -24.79 7.44 -6.48
CA LEU A 527 -23.36 7.69 -6.63
C LEU A 527 -23.07 8.07 -8.08
N SER A 528 -22.46 9.23 -8.28
CA SER A 528 -21.89 9.67 -9.54
C SER A 528 -20.38 9.68 -9.41
N ALA A 529 -19.67 9.08 -10.36
CA ALA A 529 -18.21 9.07 -10.38
C ALA A 529 -17.68 9.35 -11.79
N ILE A 530 -16.64 10.16 -11.88
CA ILE A 530 -15.97 10.55 -13.13
C ILE A 530 -14.47 10.29 -12.94
N GLN A 531 -13.88 9.50 -13.81
CA GLN A 531 -12.43 9.28 -13.82
C GLN A 531 -11.71 10.55 -14.25
N GLN A 532 -10.69 10.95 -13.52
CA GLN A 532 -9.85 12.09 -13.88
C GLN A 532 -8.52 11.59 -14.42
N GLN A 533 -8.25 11.92 -15.71
CA GLN A 533 -6.96 11.65 -16.36
C GLN A 533 -6.37 10.28 -16.01
N ASN A 534 -7.19 9.22 -16.15
CA ASN A 534 -6.72 7.87 -15.90
C ASN A 534 -5.83 7.41 -17.07
N PRO A 535 -4.52 7.23 -16.88
CA PRO A 535 -3.63 6.79 -17.94
C PRO A 535 -3.80 5.30 -18.28
N LEU A 536 -4.53 4.54 -17.48
CA LEU A 536 -4.77 3.11 -17.70
C LEU A 536 -5.93 2.86 -18.65
N THR A 537 -6.90 3.76 -18.75
CA THR A 537 -8.06 3.59 -19.62
C THR A 537 -8.74 4.91 -19.99
N VAL A 538 -9.29 4.95 -21.19
CA VAL A 538 -10.25 5.98 -21.65
C VAL A 538 -11.69 5.48 -21.64
N LEU A 539 -11.91 4.17 -21.44
CA LEU A 539 -13.25 3.57 -21.36
C LEU A 539 -13.81 3.67 -19.94
N SER A 540 -15.12 3.56 -19.83
CA SER A 540 -15.87 3.77 -18.58
C SER A 540 -15.50 5.10 -17.88
N PRO A 541 -15.42 6.26 -18.60
CA PRO A 541 -14.97 7.52 -18.03
C PRO A 541 -15.89 8.04 -16.93
N SER A 542 -17.17 7.66 -16.95
CA SER A 542 -18.13 8.05 -15.92
C SER A 542 -19.18 6.98 -15.66
N THR A 543 -19.63 6.96 -14.40
CA THR A 543 -20.71 6.07 -13.95
C THR A 543 -21.74 6.85 -13.13
N TYR A 544 -22.99 6.43 -13.23
CA TYR A 544 -24.06 6.89 -12.36
C TYR A 544 -24.90 5.71 -11.91
N THR A 545 -24.85 5.41 -10.62
CA THR A 545 -25.56 4.26 -10.04
C THR A 545 -26.50 4.71 -8.92
N VAL A 546 -27.69 4.16 -8.94
CA VAL A 546 -28.74 4.41 -7.95
C VAL A 546 -29.20 3.09 -7.37
N TRP A 547 -29.07 2.96 -6.05
CA TRP A 547 -29.64 1.86 -5.28
C TRP A 547 -30.87 2.34 -4.52
N THR A 548 -31.89 1.49 -4.50
CA THR A 548 -33.02 1.63 -3.59
C THR A 548 -33.09 0.38 -2.72
N LEU A 549 -33.24 0.53 -1.42
CA LEU A 549 -33.27 -0.59 -0.49
C LEU A 549 -34.13 -0.27 0.74
N ALA A 550 -34.79 -1.30 1.26
CA ALA A 550 -35.50 -1.20 2.52
C ALA A 550 -34.55 -1.32 3.69
N THR A 551 -34.70 -0.45 4.72
CA THR A 551 -33.93 -0.49 5.96
C THR A 551 -34.84 -0.36 7.18
N SER A 552 -34.42 -0.95 8.28
CA SER A 552 -34.99 -0.74 9.62
C SER A 552 -33.91 -1.01 10.68
N ALA A 553 -34.11 -0.47 11.89
CA ALA A 553 -33.22 -0.77 12.99
C ALA A 553 -33.28 -2.26 13.35
N GLN A 554 -32.12 -2.89 13.48
CA GLN A 554 -31.96 -4.30 13.86
C GLN A 554 -30.98 -4.40 15.04
N PRO A 555 -31.39 -4.04 16.26
CA PRO A 555 -30.48 -3.89 17.41
C PRO A 555 -29.83 -5.20 17.85
N GLN A 556 -30.38 -6.35 17.45
CA GLN A 556 -29.84 -7.69 17.74
C GLN A 556 -28.94 -8.24 16.61
N ALA A 557 -28.79 -7.52 15.48
CA ALA A 557 -27.97 -7.99 14.39
C ALA A 557 -26.49 -8.01 14.77
N VAL A 558 -25.84 -9.14 14.49
CA VAL A 558 -24.40 -9.35 14.71
C VAL A 558 -23.85 -10.08 13.53
N VAL A 559 -22.78 -9.54 12.95
CA VAL A 559 -22.07 -10.22 11.84
C VAL A 559 -21.15 -11.35 12.35
N PRO A 560 -20.83 -12.35 11.51
CA PRO A 560 -19.90 -13.45 11.86
C PRO A 560 -18.52 -12.95 12.32
N LEU A 561 -17.71 -13.82 12.93
CA LEU A 561 -16.35 -13.50 13.41
C LEU A 561 -15.39 -13.01 12.31
N SER A 562 -15.64 -13.45 11.08
CA SER A 562 -14.88 -13.05 9.89
C SER A 562 -15.33 -11.69 9.30
N TRP A 563 -16.25 -11.00 9.97
CA TRP A 563 -16.80 -9.73 9.51
C TRP A 563 -16.88 -8.71 10.64
N GLU A 564 -16.69 -7.44 10.29
CA GLU A 564 -16.92 -6.31 11.19
C GLU A 564 -17.46 -5.11 10.40
N CYS A 565 -18.15 -4.22 11.07
CA CYS A 565 -18.54 -2.93 10.51
C CYS A 565 -17.57 -1.88 11.02
N ALA A 566 -16.78 -1.33 10.11
CA ALA A 566 -15.73 -0.38 10.41
C ALA A 566 -15.57 0.67 9.30
N THR A 567 -15.14 1.87 9.66
CA THR A 567 -14.69 2.91 8.73
C THR A 567 -13.59 3.72 9.42
N LEU A 568 -12.98 4.67 8.72
CA LEU A 568 -12.01 5.60 9.34
C LEU A 568 -12.62 6.44 10.48
N ARG A 569 -13.96 6.51 10.60
CA ARG A 569 -14.69 7.28 11.63
C ARG A 569 -15.48 6.41 12.58
N LEU A 570 -15.61 5.12 12.32
CA LEU A 570 -16.37 4.19 13.14
C LEU A 570 -15.42 3.17 13.73
N THR A 571 -15.36 3.08 15.06
CA THR A 571 -14.64 2.01 15.76
C THR A 571 -15.21 0.65 15.33
N PRO A 572 -14.36 -0.32 14.99
CA PRO A 572 -14.79 -1.64 14.56
C PRO A 572 -15.80 -2.28 15.52
N THR A 573 -16.90 -2.78 14.98
CA THR A 573 -17.94 -3.44 15.75
C THR A 573 -18.58 -4.58 14.95
N ARG A 574 -18.94 -5.64 15.63
CA ARG A 574 -19.73 -6.73 15.05
C ARG A 574 -21.24 -6.55 15.25
N ARG A 575 -21.67 -5.59 16.08
CA ARG A 575 -23.08 -5.25 16.27
C ARG A 575 -23.55 -4.30 15.19
N CYS A 576 -23.87 -4.85 14.03
CA CYS A 576 -24.36 -4.11 12.87
C CYS A 576 -25.24 -5.00 11.99
N ALA A 577 -26.07 -4.38 11.18
CA ALA A 577 -26.94 -5.04 10.21
C ALA A 577 -26.47 -4.75 8.79
N VAL A 578 -26.10 -5.78 8.04
CA VAL A 578 -25.80 -5.66 6.60
C VAL A 578 -27.09 -5.30 5.85
N GLN A 579 -27.00 -4.34 4.93
CA GLN A 579 -28.15 -3.83 4.19
C GLN A 579 -28.30 -4.58 2.86
N PRO A 580 -29.52 -4.78 2.34
CA PRO A 580 -29.77 -5.56 1.12
C PRO A 580 -29.46 -4.74 -0.16
N MET A 581 -28.20 -4.34 -0.33
CA MET A 581 -27.73 -3.62 -1.50
C MET A 581 -27.54 -4.58 -2.66
N LEU A 582 -28.13 -4.30 -3.84
CA LEU A 582 -27.98 -5.11 -5.03
C LEU A 582 -26.61 -4.90 -5.67
N THR A 583 -26.12 -5.96 -6.32
CA THR A 583 -24.87 -5.99 -7.08
C THR A 583 -25.13 -6.34 -8.54
N LEU A 584 -24.30 -5.81 -9.43
CA LEU A 584 -24.26 -6.18 -10.84
C LEU A 584 -22.88 -6.69 -11.21
N ASN A 585 -22.81 -7.68 -12.08
CA ASN A 585 -21.55 -8.09 -12.69
C ASN A 585 -21.78 -8.33 -14.20
N TYR A 586 -20.82 -7.90 -15.02
CA TYR A 586 -20.91 -7.94 -16.48
C TYR A 586 -19.77 -8.72 -17.09
N GLN A 587 -20.07 -9.51 -18.12
CA GLN A 587 -19.06 -10.15 -18.95
C GLN A 587 -19.41 -9.92 -20.42
N VAL A 588 -18.62 -9.12 -21.12
CA VAL A 588 -18.77 -8.83 -22.55
C VAL A 588 -18.10 -9.94 -23.36
N SER A 589 -18.88 -10.61 -24.21
CA SER A 589 -18.37 -11.72 -25.03
C SER A 589 -17.37 -11.23 -26.08
N GLY A 590 -16.23 -11.90 -26.21
CA GLY A 590 -15.20 -11.61 -27.21
C GLY A 590 -14.43 -10.30 -26.96
N LEU A 591 -14.49 -9.73 -25.77
CA LEU A 591 -13.76 -8.51 -25.43
C LEU A 591 -12.25 -8.74 -25.48
N GLY A 592 -11.56 -7.94 -26.30
CA GLY A 592 -10.09 -7.94 -26.36
C GLY A 592 -9.47 -7.19 -25.17
N LEU A 593 -8.18 -7.43 -24.91
CA LEU A 593 -7.42 -6.75 -23.81
C LEU A 593 -7.38 -5.22 -23.97
N ASN A 594 -7.63 -4.71 -25.15
CA ASN A 594 -7.76 -3.28 -25.43
C ASN A 594 -9.17 -2.72 -25.18
N GLY A 595 -10.09 -3.50 -24.60
CA GLY A 595 -11.46 -3.09 -24.34
C GLY A 595 -12.35 -3.01 -25.58
N VAL A 596 -11.95 -3.64 -26.69
CA VAL A 596 -12.67 -3.65 -27.98
C VAL A 596 -13.29 -5.02 -28.20
N ALA A 597 -14.60 -5.08 -28.40
CA ALA A 597 -15.33 -6.26 -28.82
C ALA A 597 -15.44 -6.31 -30.35
N PRO A 598 -15.56 -7.50 -31.00
CA PRO A 598 -15.76 -7.61 -32.43
C PRO A 598 -17.02 -6.87 -32.92
N ALA A 599 -17.00 -6.37 -34.17
CA ALA A 599 -18.18 -5.79 -34.81
C ALA A 599 -19.31 -6.81 -34.96
N GLY A 600 -20.57 -6.34 -35.02
CA GLY A 600 -21.75 -7.17 -35.14
C GLY A 600 -22.53 -7.31 -33.85
N GLN A 601 -23.28 -8.41 -33.73
CA GLN A 601 -24.12 -8.64 -32.55
C GLN A 601 -23.30 -8.73 -31.30
N GLN A 602 -23.62 -7.89 -30.31
CA GLN A 602 -23.04 -7.90 -29.00
C GLN A 602 -23.80 -8.82 -28.05
N GLN A 603 -23.06 -9.48 -27.16
CA GLN A 603 -23.63 -10.27 -26.08
C GLN A 603 -22.93 -9.93 -24.77
N ILE A 604 -23.71 -9.62 -23.74
CA ILE A 604 -23.23 -9.38 -22.37
C ILE A 604 -23.95 -10.37 -21.45
N SER A 605 -23.18 -11.12 -20.67
CA SER A 605 -23.74 -11.86 -19.53
C SER A 605 -23.79 -10.93 -18.33
N VAL A 606 -24.92 -10.88 -17.64
CA VAL A 606 -25.12 -10.04 -16.46
C VAL A 606 -25.59 -10.91 -15.30
N SER A 607 -24.90 -10.79 -14.16
CA SER A 607 -25.32 -11.38 -12.90
C SER A 607 -25.82 -10.30 -11.95
N VAL A 608 -27.00 -10.51 -11.38
CA VAL A 608 -27.64 -9.63 -10.38
C VAL A 608 -27.72 -10.40 -9.06
N GLY A 609 -27.22 -9.80 -7.99
CA GLY A 609 -27.22 -10.41 -6.66
C GLY A 609 -27.36 -9.36 -5.56
N HIS A 610 -27.07 -9.76 -4.35
CA HIS A 610 -26.98 -8.88 -3.19
C HIS A 610 -25.58 -9.02 -2.57
N ILE A 611 -25.15 -8.03 -1.80
CA ILE A 611 -23.92 -8.14 -1.04
C ILE A 611 -24.00 -9.30 -0.03
N GLN A 612 -22.84 -9.87 0.30
CA GLN A 612 -22.76 -10.99 1.24
C GLN A 612 -23.36 -10.64 2.59
N LEU A 613 -23.89 -11.62 3.28
CA LEU A 613 -24.60 -11.51 4.55
C LEU A 613 -25.89 -10.67 4.52
N ALA A 614 -26.22 -10.02 3.43
CA ALA A 614 -27.49 -9.34 3.29
C ALA A 614 -28.65 -10.35 3.21
N ARG A 615 -29.80 -9.96 3.71
CA ARG A 615 -31.04 -10.74 3.50
C ARG A 615 -31.46 -10.57 2.04
N ALA A 616 -31.08 -11.52 1.20
CA ALA A 616 -31.40 -11.51 -0.22
C ALA A 616 -32.89 -11.80 -0.47
N ALA A 617 -33.47 -11.13 -1.45
CA ALA A 617 -34.79 -11.42 -2.01
C ALA A 617 -34.63 -11.83 -3.50
N ALA A 618 -35.57 -12.60 -4.02
CA ALA A 618 -35.51 -13.04 -5.42
C ALA A 618 -35.49 -11.85 -6.38
N ILE A 619 -34.65 -11.89 -7.41
CA ILE A 619 -34.62 -10.89 -8.47
C ILE A 619 -35.83 -11.11 -9.38
N VAL A 620 -36.67 -10.08 -9.56
CA VAL A 620 -37.96 -10.17 -10.26
C VAL A 620 -38.01 -9.42 -11.58
N SER A 621 -37.10 -8.48 -11.81
CA SER A 621 -37.02 -7.77 -13.09
C SER A 621 -35.60 -7.40 -13.48
N ALA A 622 -35.35 -7.38 -14.80
CA ALA A 622 -34.12 -6.90 -15.40
C ALA A 622 -34.40 -6.27 -16.75
N VAL A 623 -33.87 -5.06 -16.98
CA VAL A 623 -34.00 -4.30 -18.22
C VAL A 623 -32.64 -3.72 -18.60
N ALA A 624 -32.30 -3.76 -19.89
CA ALA A 624 -31.10 -3.16 -20.44
C ALA A 624 -31.41 -2.15 -21.53
N LEU A 625 -30.76 -1.02 -21.49
CA LEU A 625 -30.77 0.01 -22.53
C LEU A 625 -29.33 0.28 -22.95
N VAL A 626 -29.13 0.55 -24.23
CA VAL A 626 -27.81 0.85 -24.80
C VAL A 626 -27.85 2.13 -25.60
N SER A 627 -26.75 2.82 -25.68
CA SER A 627 -26.55 4.04 -26.45
C SER A 627 -25.15 4.04 -27.06
N TRP A 628 -24.98 4.69 -28.20
CA TRP A 628 -23.72 4.95 -28.87
C TRP A 628 -23.51 6.43 -29.23
N ASP A 629 -24.19 7.30 -28.49
CA ASP A 629 -24.09 8.75 -28.54
C ASP A 629 -24.08 9.38 -27.13
N ASN A 630 -23.42 8.68 -26.18
CA ASN A 630 -23.28 9.08 -24.77
C ASN A 630 -24.63 9.34 -24.05
N GLY A 631 -25.65 8.54 -24.38
CA GLY A 631 -26.94 8.58 -23.70
C GLY A 631 -27.92 9.64 -24.22
N GLN A 632 -27.68 10.23 -25.40
CA GLN A 632 -28.63 11.14 -26.03
C GLN A 632 -29.86 10.37 -26.56
N PHE A 633 -29.60 9.23 -27.19
CA PHE A 633 -30.67 8.29 -27.59
C PHE A 633 -30.41 6.91 -26.98
N TRP A 634 -31.49 6.27 -26.52
CA TRP A 634 -31.47 4.97 -25.89
C TRP A 634 -32.24 3.93 -26.67
N TYR A 635 -31.61 2.78 -26.88
CA TYR A 635 -32.21 1.63 -27.58
C TYR A 635 -32.42 0.49 -26.59
N PRO A 636 -33.58 -0.16 -26.56
CA PRO A 636 -33.80 -1.33 -25.74
C PRO A 636 -32.96 -2.51 -26.25
N ALA A 637 -32.24 -3.17 -25.35
CA ALA A 637 -31.58 -4.43 -25.63
C ALA A 637 -32.48 -5.61 -25.25
N SER A 638 -32.33 -6.73 -25.95
CA SER A 638 -33.02 -7.96 -25.56
C SER A 638 -32.39 -8.55 -24.30
N VAL A 639 -33.21 -8.79 -23.28
CA VAL A 639 -32.80 -9.40 -22.01
C VAL A 639 -33.48 -10.74 -21.85
N THR A 640 -32.71 -11.82 -21.74
CA THR A 640 -33.19 -13.19 -21.55
C THR A 640 -32.62 -13.74 -20.24
N ALA A 641 -33.48 -14.21 -19.33
CA ALA A 641 -33.08 -14.89 -18.14
C ALA A 641 -32.40 -16.23 -18.50
N THR A 642 -31.23 -16.50 -17.93
CA THR A 642 -30.47 -17.74 -18.12
C THR A 642 -30.35 -18.57 -16.86
N GLY A 643 -30.74 -18.01 -15.71
CA GLY A 643 -30.80 -18.62 -14.41
C GLY A 643 -31.29 -17.61 -13.37
N GLU A 644 -31.34 -18.01 -12.10
CA GLU A 644 -31.71 -17.10 -11.02
C GLU A 644 -30.69 -15.95 -10.94
N GLY A 645 -31.17 -14.70 -11.05
CA GLY A 645 -30.32 -13.51 -11.10
C GLY A 645 -29.36 -13.43 -12.28
N SER A 646 -29.44 -14.34 -13.25
CA SER A 646 -28.52 -14.40 -14.40
C SER A 646 -29.27 -14.07 -15.70
N TYR A 647 -28.66 -13.20 -16.50
CA TYR A 647 -29.29 -12.68 -17.71
C TYR A 647 -28.29 -12.64 -18.88
N ARG A 648 -28.80 -12.82 -20.08
CA ARG A 648 -28.10 -12.56 -21.33
C ARG A 648 -28.71 -11.32 -21.97
N VAL A 649 -27.86 -10.32 -22.24
CA VAL A 649 -28.24 -9.10 -22.96
C VAL A 649 -27.69 -9.15 -24.37
N THR A 650 -28.53 -8.92 -25.40
CA THR A 650 -28.08 -8.91 -26.80
C THR A 650 -28.61 -7.68 -27.53
N PHE A 651 -27.81 -7.10 -28.44
CA PHE A 651 -28.09 -5.94 -29.24
C PHE A 651 -27.13 -5.82 -30.43
N ASN A 652 -27.45 -4.94 -31.39
CA ASN A 652 -26.64 -4.75 -32.59
C ASN A 652 -26.26 -3.26 -32.74
N PRO A 653 -25.10 -2.82 -32.22
CA PRO A 653 -24.62 -1.46 -32.41
C PRO A 653 -23.97 -1.27 -33.78
N PRO A 654 -23.82 -0.04 -34.28
CA PRO A 654 -22.93 0.26 -35.40
C PRO A 654 -21.48 -0.20 -35.11
N ALA A 655 -20.71 -0.47 -36.15
CA ALA A 655 -19.29 -0.73 -36.00
C ALA A 655 -18.51 0.56 -35.66
N GLY A 656 -17.44 0.45 -34.90
CA GLY A 656 -16.52 1.54 -34.57
C GLY A 656 -17.08 2.54 -33.52
N VAL A 657 -18.07 2.15 -32.72
CA VAL A 657 -18.67 2.99 -31.68
C VAL A 657 -18.26 2.54 -30.28
N ASN A 658 -18.35 3.44 -29.32
CA ASN A 658 -18.37 3.10 -27.90
C ASN A 658 -19.81 2.84 -27.44
N VAL A 659 -19.99 1.85 -26.58
CA VAL A 659 -21.29 1.48 -26.04
C VAL A 659 -21.46 2.10 -24.65
N THR A 660 -22.46 2.94 -24.49
CA THR A 660 -22.95 3.37 -23.17
C THR A 660 -24.07 2.41 -22.75
N LEU A 661 -23.93 1.82 -21.56
CA LEU A 661 -24.84 0.80 -21.04
C LEU A 661 -25.65 1.35 -19.86
N ARG A 662 -26.97 1.07 -19.86
CA ARG A 662 -27.80 1.23 -18.66
C ARG A 662 -28.49 -0.10 -18.35
N PHE A 663 -28.32 -0.57 -17.11
CA PHE A 663 -28.97 -1.78 -16.61
C PHE A 663 -29.78 -1.45 -15.36
N VAL A 664 -30.99 -1.98 -15.30
CA VAL A 664 -31.91 -1.80 -14.18
C VAL A 664 -32.40 -3.16 -13.73
N ALA A 665 -32.31 -3.45 -12.45
CA ALA A 665 -32.83 -4.66 -11.85
C ALA A 665 -33.58 -4.35 -10.54
N SER A 666 -34.56 -5.20 -10.20
CA SER A 666 -35.26 -5.11 -8.92
C SER A 666 -35.48 -6.48 -8.30
N ASP A 667 -35.63 -6.50 -6.98
CA ASP A 667 -35.95 -7.67 -6.19
C ASP A 667 -37.39 -7.65 -5.68
N ALA A 668 -37.84 -8.78 -5.14
CA ALA A 668 -39.20 -8.96 -4.62
C ALA A 668 -39.46 -8.18 -3.30
N ALA A 669 -38.45 -7.64 -2.64
CA ALA A 669 -38.54 -6.81 -1.43
C ALA A 669 -38.64 -5.31 -1.73
N GLY A 670 -38.68 -4.92 -3.03
CA GLY A 670 -38.70 -3.53 -3.48
C GLY A 670 -37.34 -2.88 -3.58
N GLY A 671 -36.25 -3.64 -3.36
CA GLY A 671 -34.90 -3.22 -3.67
C GLY A 671 -34.69 -3.07 -5.17
N SER A 672 -33.83 -2.13 -5.58
CA SER A 672 -33.48 -1.95 -6.99
C SER A 672 -32.08 -1.36 -7.17
N ILE A 673 -31.51 -1.61 -8.34
CA ILE A 673 -30.29 -0.97 -8.83
C ILE A 673 -30.55 -0.44 -10.24
N SER A 674 -30.13 0.78 -10.51
CA SER A 674 -30.08 1.38 -11.85
C SER A 674 -28.68 1.92 -12.07
N GLU A 675 -27.95 1.34 -13.00
CA GLU A 675 -26.56 1.69 -13.27
C GLU A 675 -26.39 2.14 -14.72
N THR A 676 -25.78 3.28 -14.92
CA THR A 676 -25.39 3.81 -16.24
C THR A 676 -23.86 3.93 -16.28
N ILE A 677 -23.25 3.36 -17.31
CA ILE A 677 -21.80 3.37 -17.55
C ILE A 677 -21.57 3.98 -18.93
N THR A 678 -20.98 5.16 -18.98
CA THR A 678 -20.63 5.85 -20.24
C THR A 678 -19.44 5.14 -20.88
N ASP A 679 -19.47 4.95 -22.22
CA ASP A 679 -18.40 4.29 -22.96
C ASP A 679 -17.91 3.00 -22.26
N ALA A 680 -18.85 2.14 -21.90
CA ALA A 680 -18.62 0.92 -21.13
C ALA A 680 -17.56 0.01 -21.76
N TYR A 681 -17.56 -0.09 -23.09
CA TYR A 681 -16.55 -0.74 -23.93
C TYR A 681 -16.67 -0.26 -25.38
N ALA A 682 -15.68 -0.57 -26.21
CA ALA A 682 -15.68 -0.21 -27.64
C ALA A 682 -16.09 -1.40 -28.52
N VAL A 683 -16.68 -1.11 -29.68
CA VAL A 683 -16.96 -2.07 -30.76
C VAL A 683 -16.01 -1.79 -31.92
N GLY A 684 -15.36 -2.82 -32.42
CA GLY A 684 -14.38 -2.69 -33.50
C GLY A 684 -15.00 -2.21 -34.82
N PRO A 685 -14.18 -1.78 -35.80
CA PRO A 685 -14.64 -1.46 -37.14
C PRO A 685 -15.20 -2.71 -37.81
N SER A 686 -16.06 -2.53 -38.81
CA SER A 686 -16.45 -3.64 -39.71
C SER A 686 -15.22 -4.17 -40.43
N ALA A 687 -15.10 -5.49 -40.53
CA ALA A 687 -14.02 -6.15 -41.26
C ALA A 687 -14.02 -5.78 -42.75
#